data_4c475726f0b652fdde06bb0e5e3bce2b
#
_entry.id   4c475726f0b652fdde06bb0e5e3bce2b
#
_cell.length_a   1.000
_cell.length_b   1.000
_cell.length_c   1.000
_cell.angle_alpha   90.00
_cell.angle_beta   90.00
_cell.angle_gamma   90.00
#
_symmetry.space_group_name_H-M   'P 1'
#
loop_
_entity.id
_entity.type
_entity.pdbx_description
1 polymer ?
#
loop_
_entity_poly.entity_id
_entity_poly.type
_entity_poly.pdbx_seq_one_letter_code
_entity_poly.pdbx_strand_id
1 'polypeptide(L)'
;MCGLAGVVRWNGRPSGEDVAAVLSMLDAQVHRGPDDWGLVLPRSLAQGGGLPVAARDPDHVRTYDDDGVRPGAVLGARRLSILDLTSRGRMPMGEAHGRLWVVHNGEIYNHVELRRELASAAAPFCSATDTEVILRGYARWGDEVVTRLRGMFAFALFDATPARPRLVLARDRLGIKPLYYYRDGERLVWASEVRALLRSGLVPDEENPEALVRFLQLGSVPAPQTTVKGVMALEAGHCLTVEAGPPEIRRFWDLTAFTPARGGRVTPPRRAEAVAQTRALLEDAVGLHLVGDVPLGVFLSGGIDSSALVALASQRGDRPLTTLSVGFDEPAYGEVAHARRVARRFKTDHREILLDVRGFFDAVPGFFRAMDEPTVDGVNTYVVAAAARREGVTAVLSGTGGDEVFWGYRHLRHGAWLEGAGRVIEALPGRGRSALVRAARYAAGAVAHGALDRLDYFERPSTSGVYLMVRGLYGAGQVRDLLGIGAAELDAYGPPFAVDGAPPARAAGHALGLEEFRHYLQDQLLKDTDVMSMAHSVEVRVPFLDHRLVEYAVGLPARIKLAGATPKPLLLAALGDVLPRETWDRPKMGFTLPFAPWLRRRAPELRAQSLEGGCLGRKAVERVWDGFEAGRLHWSRAWALVVLARFAAGRDKAAA
;
A
#
# COMPACT_ATOMS: atom_id res chain seq x y z
N MET A 1 2.97 3.83 13.90
CA MET A 1 1.98 3.01 13.18
C MET A 1 1.44 1.91 14.08
N CYS A 2 0.26 1.36 13.79
CA CYS A 2 -0.46 0.55 14.75
C CYS A 2 -1.07 -0.70 14.09
N GLY A 3 -1.46 -1.67 14.89
CA GLY A 3 -2.32 -2.77 14.48
C GLY A 3 -3.73 -2.53 15.02
N LEU A 4 -4.73 -2.56 14.15
CA LEU A 4 -6.14 -2.39 14.50
C LEU A 4 -6.86 -3.72 14.46
N ALA A 5 -7.80 -3.92 15.36
CA ALA A 5 -8.69 -5.07 15.35
C ALA A 5 -10.05 -4.73 15.98
N GLY A 6 -11.11 -5.37 15.53
CA GLY A 6 -12.39 -5.23 16.18
C GLY A 6 -13.49 -6.10 15.59
N VAL A 7 -14.58 -6.15 16.34
CA VAL A 7 -15.83 -6.82 15.98
C VAL A 7 -17.00 -5.90 16.30
N VAL A 8 -17.96 -5.79 15.38
CA VAL A 8 -19.25 -5.13 15.63
C VAL A 8 -20.39 -6.08 15.27
N ARG A 9 -21.44 -6.10 16.11
CA ARG A 9 -22.70 -6.81 15.85
C ARG A 9 -23.81 -5.78 15.66
N TRP A 10 -24.41 -5.73 14.46
CA TRP A 10 -25.42 -4.69 14.17
C TRP A 10 -26.78 -4.97 14.82
N ASN A 11 -27.15 -6.23 15.03
CA ASN A 11 -28.43 -6.61 15.66
C ASN A 11 -28.28 -7.19 17.07
N GLY A 12 -27.08 -7.05 17.69
CA GLY A 12 -26.79 -7.70 18.96
C GLY A 12 -25.76 -6.99 19.82
N ARG A 13 -25.47 -7.62 20.95
CA ARG A 13 -24.36 -7.24 21.83
C ARG A 13 -23.16 -8.17 21.53
N PRO A 14 -21.93 -7.67 21.61
CA PRO A 14 -20.74 -8.51 21.58
C PRO A 14 -20.76 -9.56 22.70
N SER A 15 -20.09 -10.67 22.46
CA SER A 15 -19.96 -11.80 23.38
C SER A 15 -18.50 -11.95 23.89
N GLY A 16 -18.28 -12.86 24.83
CA GLY A 16 -16.93 -13.24 25.27
C GLY A 16 -16.08 -13.81 24.13
N GLU A 17 -16.69 -14.48 23.16
CA GLU A 17 -16.04 -14.97 21.94
C GLU A 17 -15.50 -13.81 21.08
N ASP A 18 -16.27 -12.75 20.90
CA ASP A 18 -15.84 -11.55 20.16
C ASP A 18 -14.64 -10.87 20.83
N VAL A 19 -14.62 -10.84 22.16
CA VAL A 19 -13.47 -10.31 22.93
C VAL A 19 -12.24 -11.18 22.76
N ALA A 20 -12.38 -12.50 22.83
CA ALA A 20 -11.27 -13.44 22.62
C ALA A 20 -10.73 -13.33 21.19
N ALA A 21 -11.60 -13.18 20.19
CA ALA A 21 -11.23 -12.98 18.79
C ALA A 21 -10.42 -11.68 18.61
N VAL A 22 -10.86 -10.56 19.21
CA VAL A 22 -10.11 -9.29 19.12
C VAL A 22 -8.74 -9.41 19.78
N LEU A 23 -8.63 -10.06 20.93
CA LEU A 23 -7.34 -10.30 21.58
C LEU A 23 -6.40 -11.15 20.70
N SER A 24 -6.92 -12.23 20.10
CA SER A 24 -6.14 -13.07 19.17
C SER A 24 -5.66 -12.28 17.94
N MET A 25 -6.51 -11.39 17.41
CA MET A 25 -6.11 -10.48 16.32
C MET A 25 -5.02 -9.50 16.75
N LEU A 26 -5.09 -8.96 17.96
CA LEU A 26 -4.06 -8.07 18.50
C LEU A 26 -2.72 -8.81 18.70
N ASP A 27 -2.75 -10.04 19.17
CA ASP A 27 -1.53 -10.86 19.35
C ASP A 27 -0.86 -11.18 18.01
N ALA A 28 -1.64 -11.41 16.96
CA ALA A 28 -1.10 -11.59 15.61
C ALA A 28 -0.41 -10.33 15.05
N GLN A 29 -0.71 -9.15 15.61
CA GLN A 29 -0.21 -7.83 15.15
C GLN A 29 0.79 -7.16 16.10
N VAL A 30 1.42 -7.89 17.03
CA VAL A 30 2.41 -7.34 17.99
C VAL A 30 3.56 -6.61 17.26
N HIS A 31 4.01 -7.14 16.12
CA HIS A 31 5.08 -6.55 15.30
C HIS A 31 4.72 -5.17 14.76
N ARG A 32 3.43 -4.85 14.58
CA ARG A 32 2.98 -3.53 14.13
C ARG A 32 3.02 -2.49 15.24
N GLY A 33 2.75 -2.90 16.48
CA GLY A 33 2.71 -1.99 17.64
C GLY A 33 3.22 -2.67 18.90
N PRO A 34 4.56 -2.73 19.08
CA PRO A 34 5.16 -3.40 20.22
C PRO A 34 5.11 -2.59 21.51
N ASP A 35 4.85 -1.27 21.46
CA ASP A 35 5.07 -0.37 22.59
C ASP A 35 3.89 -0.39 23.57
N ASP A 36 2.67 -0.56 23.09
CA ASP A 36 1.47 -0.54 23.93
C ASP A 36 0.30 -1.27 23.24
N TRP A 37 -0.74 -1.57 24.00
CA TRP A 37 -1.99 -2.11 23.49
C TRP A 37 -3.19 -1.63 24.29
N GLY A 38 -4.38 -1.82 23.76
CA GLY A 38 -5.60 -1.54 24.53
C GLY A 38 -6.85 -2.10 23.89
N LEU A 39 -7.89 -2.19 24.69
CA LEU A 39 -9.19 -2.72 24.36
C LEU A 39 -10.29 -1.83 24.91
N VAL A 40 -11.41 -1.67 24.16
CA VAL A 40 -12.65 -1.12 24.66
C VAL A 40 -13.80 -2.09 24.38
N LEU A 41 -14.66 -2.29 25.35
CA LEU A 41 -15.76 -3.26 25.30
C LEU A 41 -17.00 -2.78 26.10
N PRO A 42 -18.18 -3.39 25.89
CA PRO A 42 -19.39 -3.09 26.67
C PRO A 42 -19.18 -3.31 28.17
N ARG A 43 -19.68 -2.38 28.99
CA ARG A 43 -19.60 -2.48 30.46
C ARG A 43 -20.33 -3.72 31.00
N SER A 44 -21.49 -4.06 30.46
CA SER A 44 -22.23 -5.24 30.86
C SER A 44 -21.44 -6.53 30.66
N LEU A 45 -20.66 -6.60 29.60
CA LEU A 45 -19.81 -7.74 29.30
C LEU A 45 -18.61 -7.84 30.26
N ALA A 46 -18.02 -6.70 30.62
CA ALA A 46 -16.93 -6.65 31.60
C ALA A 46 -17.37 -7.14 33.00
N GLN A 47 -18.61 -6.87 33.37
CA GLN A 47 -19.21 -7.26 34.65
C GLN A 47 -19.70 -8.72 34.70
N GLY A 48 -20.02 -9.31 33.54
CA GLY A 48 -20.68 -10.62 33.43
C GLY A 48 -19.79 -11.83 33.74
N GLY A 49 -18.50 -11.66 33.91
CA GLY A 49 -17.54 -12.76 34.13
C GLY A 49 -17.25 -13.54 32.84
N GLY A 50 -16.33 -14.53 32.95
CA GLY A 50 -15.99 -15.41 31.82
C GLY A 50 -15.04 -14.83 30.76
N LEU A 51 -14.62 -13.56 30.89
CA LEU A 51 -13.67 -12.96 29.96
C LEU A 51 -12.24 -13.51 30.13
N PRO A 52 -11.45 -13.54 29.04
CA PRO A 52 -10.00 -13.84 29.10
C PRO A 52 -9.29 -12.95 30.12
N VAL A 53 -8.20 -13.46 30.72
CA VAL A 53 -7.45 -12.73 31.75
C VAL A 53 -6.98 -11.36 31.25
N ALA A 54 -6.44 -11.29 30.02
CA ALA A 54 -6.01 -10.04 29.43
C ALA A 54 -7.14 -8.99 29.30
N ALA A 55 -8.39 -9.41 29.07
CA ALA A 55 -9.54 -8.51 29.01
C ALA A 55 -10.01 -7.99 30.39
N ARG A 56 -9.32 -8.34 31.47
CA ARG A 56 -9.58 -7.86 32.84
C ARG A 56 -8.54 -6.87 33.34
N ASP A 57 -7.52 -6.58 32.53
CA ASP A 57 -6.44 -5.65 32.89
C ASP A 57 -6.96 -4.19 32.88
N PRO A 58 -7.08 -3.53 34.05
CA PRO A 58 -7.64 -2.18 34.15
C PRO A 58 -6.76 -1.12 33.50
N ASP A 59 -5.46 -1.40 33.29
CA ASP A 59 -4.55 -0.47 32.67
C ASP A 59 -4.74 -0.42 31.14
N HIS A 60 -5.17 -1.53 30.55
CA HIS A 60 -5.29 -1.68 29.09
C HIS A 60 -6.74 -1.79 28.59
N VAL A 61 -7.70 -2.04 29.49
CA VAL A 61 -9.10 -2.23 29.12
C VAL A 61 -9.96 -1.06 29.59
N ARG A 62 -10.76 -0.56 28.68
CA ARG A 62 -11.77 0.49 28.90
C ARG A 62 -13.16 -0.09 28.64
N THR A 63 -14.18 0.56 29.20
CA THR A 63 -15.57 0.15 28.97
C THR A 63 -16.42 1.35 28.57
N TYR A 64 -17.44 1.09 27.73
CA TYR A 64 -18.51 2.05 27.45
C TYR A 64 -19.84 1.56 28.04
N ASP A 65 -20.73 2.51 28.34
CA ASP A 65 -22.09 2.21 28.75
C ASP A 65 -22.88 1.69 27.54
N ASP A 66 -23.38 0.46 27.63
CA ASP A 66 -24.04 -0.25 26.54
C ASP A 66 -25.55 -0.33 26.65
N ASP A 67 -26.16 0.38 27.61
CA ASP A 67 -27.63 0.45 27.71
C ASP A 67 -28.23 1.18 26.51
N GLY A 68 -29.07 0.46 25.76
CA GLY A 68 -29.68 0.96 24.52
C GLY A 68 -28.73 1.09 23.32
N VAL A 69 -27.47 0.69 23.45
CA VAL A 69 -26.48 0.79 22.37
C VAL A 69 -26.54 -0.45 21.46
N ARG A 70 -26.99 -0.25 20.21
CA ARG A 70 -26.97 -1.25 19.14
C ARG A 70 -26.79 -0.53 17.81
N PRO A 71 -25.73 -0.83 17.01
CA PRO A 71 -24.77 -1.93 17.13
C PRO A 71 -23.88 -1.84 18.37
N GLY A 72 -23.44 -3.01 18.87
CA GLY A 72 -22.44 -3.10 19.92
C GLY A 72 -21.09 -3.51 19.34
N ALA A 73 -19.97 -2.98 19.87
CA ALA A 73 -18.64 -3.21 19.34
C ALA A 73 -17.58 -3.53 20.40
N VAL A 74 -16.55 -4.28 19.99
CA VAL A 74 -15.28 -4.43 20.69
C VAL A 74 -14.19 -3.90 19.78
N LEU A 75 -13.38 -2.94 20.26
CA LEU A 75 -12.27 -2.36 19.52
C LEU A 75 -10.96 -2.59 20.26
N GLY A 76 -9.92 -2.91 19.52
CA GLY A 76 -8.58 -3.08 20.03
C GLY A 76 -7.52 -2.45 19.14
N ALA A 77 -6.40 -2.07 19.76
CA ALA A 77 -5.25 -1.54 19.05
C ALA A 77 -3.93 -2.01 19.66
N ARG A 78 -2.93 -2.26 18.79
CA ARG A 78 -1.51 -2.29 19.11
C ARG A 78 -0.90 -0.97 18.71
N ARG A 79 -0.01 -0.39 19.50
CA ARG A 79 0.56 0.94 19.28
C ARG A 79 2.06 0.89 19.06
N LEU A 80 2.51 1.54 17.97
CA LEU A 80 3.87 2.03 17.81
C LEU A 80 3.83 3.54 18.08
N SER A 81 4.51 3.99 19.14
CA SER A 81 4.47 5.37 19.61
C SER A 81 5.42 6.24 18.80
N ILE A 82 4.86 7.16 17.98
CA ILE A 82 5.60 8.12 17.15
C ILE A 82 5.36 9.55 17.64
N LEU A 83 4.10 9.90 17.95
CA LEU A 83 3.69 11.17 18.57
C LEU A 83 3.11 10.91 19.93
N ASP A 84 3.45 11.74 20.92
CA ASP A 84 3.07 11.61 22.32
C ASP A 84 3.46 10.24 22.90
N LEU A 85 4.72 10.06 23.27
CA LEU A 85 5.26 8.78 23.80
C LEU A 85 4.68 8.40 25.19
N THR A 86 3.77 9.21 25.73
CA THR A 86 3.13 8.96 27.05
C THR A 86 1.91 8.06 26.93
N SER A 87 1.41 7.59 28.06
CA SER A 87 0.16 6.82 28.15
C SER A 87 -1.09 7.61 27.72
N ARG A 88 -0.99 8.95 27.56
CA ARG A 88 -2.08 9.78 27.03
C ARG A 88 -2.39 9.50 25.56
N GLY A 89 -1.41 9.02 24.80
CA GLY A 89 -1.59 8.59 23.41
C GLY A 89 -2.09 7.15 23.25
N ARG A 90 -2.44 6.44 24.33
CA ARG A 90 -2.94 5.05 24.28
C ARG A 90 -4.26 4.96 23.52
N MET A 91 -4.43 3.86 22.79
CA MET A 91 -5.66 3.51 22.08
C MET A 91 -6.24 2.19 22.62
N PRO A 92 -7.57 1.98 22.54
CA PRO A 92 -8.60 2.89 22.04
C PRO A 92 -8.66 4.20 22.81
N MET A 93 -8.73 5.33 22.10
CA MET A 93 -8.85 6.65 22.70
C MET A 93 -10.32 7.03 22.79
N GLY A 94 -10.76 7.45 24.00
CA GLY A 94 -12.14 7.86 24.25
C GLY A 94 -12.26 9.34 24.58
N GLU A 95 -13.42 9.93 24.33
CA GLU A 95 -13.77 11.25 24.85
C GLU A 95 -14.14 11.20 26.35
N ALA A 96 -14.23 12.38 26.99
CA ALA A 96 -14.49 12.49 28.43
C ALA A 96 -15.81 11.82 28.89
N HIS A 97 -16.82 11.72 28.03
CA HIS A 97 -18.11 11.09 28.37
C HIS A 97 -18.15 9.59 28.06
N GLY A 98 -17.08 9.01 27.47
CA GLY A 98 -16.97 7.58 27.18
C GLY A 98 -17.94 7.07 26.12
N ARG A 99 -18.45 7.95 25.25
CA ARG A 99 -19.39 7.59 24.16
C ARG A 99 -18.70 7.46 22.82
N LEU A 100 -17.67 8.26 22.54
CA LEU A 100 -16.89 8.19 21.32
C LEU A 100 -15.57 7.51 21.58
N TRP A 101 -15.22 6.56 20.72
CA TRP A 101 -13.98 5.78 20.81
C TRP A 101 -13.33 5.67 19.45
N VAL A 102 -12.00 5.81 19.38
CA VAL A 102 -11.25 5.66 18.14
C VAL A 102 -10.01 4.79 18.33
N VAL A 103 -9.73 3.96 17.33
CA VAL A 103 -8.44 3.30 17.11
C VAL A 103 -7.92 3.73 15.75
N HIS A 104 -6.64 4.08 15.68
CA HIS A 104 -6.03 4.72 14.52
C HIS A 104 -4.68 4.07 14.19
N ASN A 105 -4.46 3.79 12.91
CA ASN A 105 -3.21 3.36 12.33
C ASN A 105 -2.78 4.38 11.28
N GLY A 106 -1.80 5.22 11.58
CA GLY A 106 -1.33 6.24 10.64
C GLY A 106 -0.82 7.49 11.30
N GLU A 107 -0.78 8.58 10.51
CA GLU A 107 -0.39 9.93 10.91
C GLU A 107 -1.29 10.97 10.26
N ILE A 108 -1.87 11.88 11.04
CA ILE A 108 -2.64 13.03 10.57
C ILE A 108 -1.73 14.25 10.55
N TYR A 109 -1.11 14.52 9.43
CA TYR A 109 -0.07 15.54 9.29
C TYR A 109 -0.55 16.97 9.58
N ASN A 110 -1.82 17.27 9.32
CA ASN A 110 -2.39 18.58 9.65
C ASN A 110 -3.02 18.67 11.05
N HIS A 111 -2.63 17.75 11.97
CA HIS A 111 -3.20 17.73 13.33
C HIS A 111 -3.01 19.06 14.10
N VAL A 112 -1.91 19.77 13.89
CA VAL A 112 -1.65 21.05 14.54
C VAL A 112 -2.67 22.13 14.09
N GLU A 113 -2.99 22.17 12.79
CA GLU A 113 -4.00 23.08 12.24
C GLU A 113 -5.40 22.71 12.77
N LEU A 114 -5.74 21.42 12.71
CA LEU A 114 -7.03 20.91 13.20
C LEU A 114 -7.19 21.16 14.71
N ARG A 115 -6.14 21.01 15.51
CA ARG A 115 -6.16 21.35 16.93
C ARG A 115 -6.52 22.78 17.18
N ARG A 116 -5.97 23.73 16.41
CA ARG A 116 -6.31 25.16 16.52
C ARG A 116 -7.78 25.42 16.15
N GLU A 117 -8.28 24.79 15.11
CA GLU A 117 -9.69 24.91 14.69
C GLU A 117 -10.67 24.29 15.68
N LEU A 118 -10.29 23.17 16.31
CA LEU A 118 -11.11 22.41 17.25
C LEU A 118 -10.94 22.86 18.72
N ALA A 119 -9.98 23.76 19.00
CA ALA A 119 -9.70 24.19 20.35
C ALA A 119 -10.92 24.88 20.99
N SER A 120 -11.25 24.47 22.22
CA SER A 120 -12.31 25.07 23.05
C SER A 120 -11.85 25.08 24.50
N ALA A 121 -12.11 26.19 25.19
CA ALA A 121 -11.83 26.29 26.63
C ALA A 121 -12.64 25.28 27.46
N ALA A 122 -13.85 24.93 27.00
CA ALA A 122 -14.72 23.97 27.67
C ALA A 122 -14.31 22.50 27.48
N ALA A 123 -13.49 22.21 26.43
CA ALA A 123 -13.05 20.86 26.11
C ALA A 123 -11.58 20.89 25.61
N PRO A 124 -10.58 21.03 26.51
CA PRO A 124 -9.19 21.03 26.10
C PRO A 124 -8.76 19.65 25.56
N PHE A 125 -7.74 19.64 24.71
CA PHE A 125 -7.10 18.38 24.29
C PHE A 125 -6.38 17.73 25.46
N CYS A 126 -6.50 16.42 25.59
CA CYS A 126 -5.94 15.64 26.69
C CYS A 126 -4.58 15.02 26.35
N SER A 127 -4.24 14.90 25.08
CA SER A 127 -2.99 14.31 24.57
C SER A 127 -2.30 15.25 23.59
N ALA A 128 -1.07 14.95 23.22
CA ALA A 128 -0.37 15.61 22.12
C ALA A 128 -0.43 14.82 20.81
N THR A 129 -1.04 13.62 20.81
CA THR A 129 -1.14 12.77 19.61
C THR A 129 -2.10 13.36 18.57
N ASP A 130 -1.87 13.01 17.33
CA ASP A 130 -2.73 13.32 16.18
C ASP A 130 -4.06 12.55 16.20
N THR A 131 -4.13 11.39 16.84
CA THR A 131 -5.34 10.57 16.96
C THR A 131 -6.51 11.34 17.58
N GLU A 132 -6.27 12.23 18.55
CA GLU A 132 -7.33 12.97 19.22
C GLU A 132 -8.07 13.93 18.28
N VAL A 133 -7.44 14.40 17.20
CA VAL A 133 -8.14 15.28 16.24
C VAL A 133 -9.22 14.54 15.45
N ILE A 134 -9.08 13.22 15.26
CA ILE A 134 -10.12 12.39 14.61
C ILE A 134 -11.37 12.38 15.50
N LEU A 135 -11.18 12.10 16.78
CA LEU A 135 -12.26 12.03 17.78
C LEU A 135 -13.00 13.36 17.90
N ARG A 136 -12.23 14.46 18.09
CA ARG A 136 -12.79 15.82 18.22
C ARG A 136 -13.42 16.31 16.93
N GLY A 137 -12.79 15.99 15.80
CA GLY A 137 -13.30 16.32 14.47
C GLY A 137 -14.63 15.62 14.17
N TYR A 138 -14.74 14.33 14.52
CA TYR A 138 -15.99 13.60 14.37
C TYR A 138 -17.11 14.18 15.24
N ALA A 139 -16.81 14.50 16.50
CA ALA A 139 -17.78 15.16 17.40
C ALA A 139 -18.32 16.49 16.82
N ARG A 140 -17.54 17.20 16.02
CA ARG A 140 -17.91 18.48 15.43
C ARG A 140 -18.52 18.36 14.03
N TRP A 141 -17.97 17.50 13.16
CA TRP A 141 -18.29 17.44 11.73
C TRP A 141 -18.94 16.11 11.30
N GLY A 142 -19.08 15.16 12.21
CA GLY A 142 -19.53 13.81 11.85
C GLY A 142 -18.60 13.16 10.81
N ASP A 143 -19.21 12.48 9.84
CA ASP A 143 -18.46 11.76 8.79
C ASP A 143 -17.61 12.65 7.90
N GLU A 144 -17.89 13.96 7.83
CA GLU A 144 -17.09 14.89 7.04
C GLU A 144 -15.67 15.08 7.60
N VAL A 145 -15.37 14.56 8.80
CA VAL A 145 -14.02 14.57 9.37
C VAL A 145 -13.00 14.00 8.40
N VAL A 146 -13.32 12.89 7.69
CA VAL A 146 -12.39 12.22 6.76
C VAL A 146 -11.92 13.12 5.61
N THR A 147 -12.75 14.06 5.17
CA THR A 147 -12.42 14.98 4.09
C THR A 147 -11.44 16.07 4.54
N ARG A 148 -11.39 16.36 5.85
CA ARG A 148 -10.53 17.38 6.46
C ARG A 148 -9.16 16.87 6.89
N LEU A 149 -9.03 15.54 7.06
CA LEU A 149 -7.76 14.92 7.43
C LEU A 149 -6.78 14.98 6.26
N ARG A 150 -5.54 15.38 6.53
CA ARG A 150 -4.40 15.30 5.63
C ARG A 150 -3.39 14.34 6.25
N GLY A 151 -3.21 13.17 5.67
CA GLY A 151 -2.37 12.14 6.26
C GLY A 151 -2.52 10.79 5.59
N MET A 152 -1.86 9.82 6.17
CA MET A 152 -1.98 8.40 5.89
C MET A 152 -2.69 7.76 7.06
N PHE A 153 -3.82 7.11 6.84
CA PHE A 153 -4.61 6.58 7.95
C PHE A 153 -5.52 5.42 7.57
N ALA A 154 -5.68 4.53 8.53
CA ALA A 154 -6.84 3.66 8.68
C ALA A 154 -7.34 3.82 10.11
N PHE A 155 -8.63 3.98 10.32
CA PHE A 155 -9.18 4.06 11.67
C PHE A 155 -10.54 3.37 11.77
N ALA A 156 -10.87 2.97 13.00
CA ALA A 156 -12.21 2.59 13.39
C ALA A 156 -12.67 3.56 14.48
N LEU A 157 -13.81 4.22 14.27
CA LEU A 157 -14.45 5.11 15.20
C LEU A 157 -15.80 4.51 15.59
N PHE A 158 -16.04 4.34 16.89
CA PHE A 158 -17.28 3.85 17.42
C PHE A 158 -17.98 4.94 18.24
N ASP A 159 -19.20 5.26 17.82
CA ASP A 159 -20.10 6.16 18.53
C ASP A 159 -21.13 5.32 19.28
N ALA A 160 -21.00 5.24 20.59
CA ALA A 160 -21.90 4.54 21.49
C ALA A 160 -23.07 5.43 21.99
N THR A 161 -23.37 6.55 21.34
CA THR A 161 -24.50 7.42 21.70
C THR A 161 -25.81 6.68 21.46
N PRO A 162 -26.66 6.42 22.50
CA PRO A 162 -27.81 5.54 22.38
C PRO A 162 -28.83 5.94 21.30
N ALA A 163 -28.94 7.24 21.00
CA ALA A 163 -29.84 7.73 19.97
C ALA A 163 -29.45 7.34 18.56
N ARG A 164 -28.13 7.12 18.30
CA ARG A 164 -27.58 6.77 16.99
C ARG A 164 -26.24 6.06 17.12
N PRO A 165 -26.19 4.86 17.72
CA PRO A 165 -24.94 4.13 17.82
C PRO A 165 -24.48 3.67 16.44
N ARG A 166 -23.15 3.80 16.18
CA ARG A 166 -22.58 3.45 14.86
C ARG A 166 -21.09 3.20 14.92
N LEU A 167 -20.60 2.36 14.00
CA LEU A 167 -19.20 2.17 13.71
C LEU A 167 -18.87 2.80 12.36
N VAL A 168 -17.76 3.52 12.29
CA VAL A 168 -17.20 4.04 11.04
C VAL A 168 -15.78 3.50 10.88
N LEU A 169 -15.52 2.74 9.82
CA LEU A 169 -14.20 2.40 9.35
C LEU A 169 -13.82 3.36 8.22
N ALA A 170 -12.61 3.87 8.22
CA ALA A 170 -12.13 4.75 7.15
C ALA A 170 -10.70 4.40 6.74
N ARG A 171 -10.42 4.51 5.43
CA ARG A 171 -9.09 4.33 4.85
C ARG A 171 -8.69 5.55 4.04
N ASP A 172 -7.43 5.98 4.17
CA ASP A 172 -6.93 7.20 3.54
C ASP A 172 -7.10 7.21 2.01
N ARG A 173 -6.94 8.40 1.43
CA ARG A 173 -7.20 8.68 0.00
C ARG A 173 -6.45 7.78 -0.97
N LEU A 174 -5.22 7.39 -0.63
CA LEU A 174 -4.36 6.58 -1.49
C LEU A 174 -4.19 5.14 -0.99
N GLY A 175 -4.85 4.78 0.15
CA GLY A 175 -4.76 3.45 0.72
C GLY A 175 -3.37 3.11 1.27
N ILE A 176 -2.64 4.14 1.77
CA ILE A 176 -1.28 3.97 2.35
C ILE A 176 -1.34 3.04 3.55
N LYS A 177 -2.40 3.14 4.38
CA LYS A 177 -2.61 2.24 5.50
C LYS A 177 -3.61 1.14 5.17
N PRO A 178 -3.32 -0.12 5.51
CA PRO A 178 -4.20 -1.24 5.23
C PRO A 178 -5.38 -1.29 6.21
N LEU A 179 -6.52 -1.76 5.71
CA LEU A 179 -7.69 -2.11 6.51
C LEU A 179 -8.51 -3.17 5.78
N TYR A 180 -8.67 -4.32 6.42
CA TYR A 180 -9.39 -5.47 5.90
C TYR A 180 -10.61 -5.77 6.76
N TYR A 181 -11.64 -6.33 6.15
CA TYR A 181 -12.84 -6.71 6.85
C TYR A 181 -13.46 -8.00 6.29
N TYR A 182 -14.17 -8.69 7.16
CA TYR A 182 -15.04 -9.82 6.83
C TYR A 182 -16.41 -9.57 7.42
N ARG A 183 -17.45 -9.95 6.71
CA ARG A 183 -18.84 -9.88 7.22
C ARG A 183 -19.54 -11.22 7.07
N ASP A 184 -20.29 -11.60 8.08
CA ASP A 184 -21.31 -12.64 8.01
C ASP A 184 -22.72 -12.05 8.14
N GLY A 185 -23.75 -12.88 8.48
CA GLY A 185 -25.13 -12.44 8.63
C GLY A 185 -25.40 -11.49 9.82
N GLU A 186 -24.49 -11.39 10.80
CA GLU A 186 -24.73 -10.71 12.08
C GLU A 186 -23.65 -9.73 12.50
N ARG A 187 -22.43 -9.90 11.98
CA ARG A 187 -21.25 -9.17 12.44
C ARG A 187 -20.31 -8.77 11.32
N LEU A 188 -19.50 -7.75 11.61
CA LEU A 188 -18.35 -7.36 10.83
C LEU A 188 -17.11 -7.47 11.73
N VAL A 189 -16.09 -8.15 11.21
CA VAL A 189 -14.77 -8.29 11.83
C VAL A 189 -13.77 -7.51 10.98
N TRP A 190 -12.88 -6.71 11.59
CA TRP A 190 -11.88 -5.96 10.85
C TRP A 190 -10.51 -5.99 11.52
N ALA A 191 -9.47 -5.88 10.71
CA ALA A 191 -8.08 -5.81 11.17
C ALA A 191 -7.20 -5.07 10.16
N SER A 192 -5.97 -4.71 10.58
CA SER A 192 -4.96 -4.17 9.68
C SER A 192 -4.30 -5.24 8.78
N GLU A 193 -4.47 -6.53 9.06
CA GLU A 193 -3.86 -7.64 8.34
C GLU A 193 -4.85 -8.79 8.14
N VAL A 194 -4.76 -9.48 6.99
CA VAL A 194 -5.61 -10.65 6.66
C VAL A 194 -5.33 -11.80 7.63
N ARG A 195 -4.05 -12.05 7.96
CA ARG A 195 -3.68 -13.11 8.93
C ARG A 195 -4.27 -12.88 10.32
N ALA A 196 -4.44 -11.60 10.72
CA ALA A 196 -5.08 -11.30 11.98
C ALA A 196 -6.58 -11.67 11.96
N LEU A 197 -7.27 -11.42 10.84
CA LEU A 197 -8.66 -11.85 10.65
C LEU A 197 -8.79 -13.39 10.76
N LEU A 198 -7.90 -14.14 10.13
CA LEU A 198 -7.89 -15.61 10.25
C LEU A 198 -7.65 -16.07 11.69
N ARG A 199 -6.75 -15.41 12.42
CA ARG A 199 -6.47 -15.70 13.84
C ARG A 199 -7.64 -15.43 14.79
N SER A 200 -8.64 -14.67 14.36
CA SER A 200 -9.84 -14.42 15.16
C SER A 200 -10.65 -15.69 15.43
N GLY A 201 -10.56 -16.71 14.59
CA GLY A 201 -11.43 -17.87 14.57
C GLY A 201 -12.86 -17.59 14.08
N LEU A 202 -13.16 -16.34 13.72
CA LEU A 202 -14.48 -15.90 13.23
C LEU A 202 -14.57 -15.87 11.69
N VAL A 203 -13.44 -15.98 11.02
CA VAL A 203 -13.32 -15.90 9.56
C VAL A 203 -12.96 -17.27 9.01
N PRO A 204 -13.76 -17.85 8.09
CA PRO A 204 -13.40 -19.11 7.43
C PRO A 204 -12.10 -18.99 6.64
N ASP A 205 -11.21 -19.95 6.79
CA ASP A 205 -9.97 -20.04 5.99
C ASP A 205 -10.25 -20.75 4.67
N GLU A 206 -11.02 -20.09 3.80
CA GLU A 206 -11.36 -20.56 2.46
C GLU A 206 -10.56 -19.77 1.42
N GLU A 207 -9.86 -20.45 0.54
CA GLU A 207 -9.06 -19.81 -0.51
C GLU A 207 -9.94 -19.08 -1.53
N ASN A 208 -9.44 -17.95 -2.02
CA ASN A 208 -10.04 -17.19 -3.11
C ASN A 208 -9.30 -17.49 -4.44
N PRO A 209 -9.85 -18.33 -5.33
CA PRO A 209 -9.18 -18.66 -6.60
C PRO A 209 -8.95 -17.45 -7.50
N GLU A 210 -9.83 -16.44 -7.43
CA GLU A 210 -9.63 -15.20 -8.19
C GLU A 210 -8.34 -14.48 -7.78
N ALA A 211 -8.03 -14.43 -6.50
CA ALA A 211 -6.80 -13.80 -6.01
C ALA A 211 -5.54 -14.45 -6.60
N LEU A 212 -5.56 -15.78 -6.80
CA LEU A 212 -4.46 -16.50 -7.41
C LEU A 212 -4.27 -16.13 -8.88
N VAL A 213 -5.39 -16.03 -9.63
CA VAL A 213 -5.39 -15.54 -11.02
C VAL A 213 -4.80 -14.13 -11.08
N ARG A 214 -5.28 -13.21 -10.21
CA ARG A 214 -4.82 -11.82 -10.17
C ARG A 214 -3.35 -11.69 -9.82
N PHE A 215 -2.88 -12.47 -8.84
CA PHE A 215 -1.46 -12.52 -8.50
C PHE A 215 -0.60 -12.95 -9.70
N LEU A 216 -0.98 -13.99 -10.43
CA LEU A 216 -0.26 -14.41 -11.62
C LEU A 216 -0.30 -13.36 -12.75
N GLN A 217 -1.38 -12.58 -12.85
CA GLN A 217 -1.48 -11.50 -13.82
C GLN A 217 -0.63 -10.28 -13.45
N LEU A 218 -0.57 -9.91 -12.18
CA LEU A 218 -0.05 -8.61 -11.70
C LEU A 218 1.19 -8.70 -10.81
N GLY A 219 1.40 -9.83 -10.13
CA GLY A 219 2.44 -10.00 -9.11
C GLY A 219 1.99 -9.57 -7.70
N SER A 220 0.73 -9.16 -7.54
CA SER A 220 0.06 -8.85 -6.28
C SER A 220 -1.44 -9.13 -6.39
N VAL A 221 -2.15 -9.13 -5.27
CA VAL A 221 -3.62 -9.27 -5.24
C VAL A 221 -4.24 -7.88 -5.13
N PRO A 222 -5.00 -7.41 -6.14
CA PRO A 222 -5.58 -6.07 -6.12
C PRO A 222 -6.79 -5.98 -5.20
N ALA A 223 -6.97 -4.84 -4.53
CA ALA A 223 -8.17 -4.51 -3.80
C ALA A 223 -9.40 -4.49 -4.76
N PRO A 224 -10.61 -4.81 -4.24
CA PRO A 224 -10.92 -5.17 -2.86
C PRO A 224 -10.65 -6.64 -2.50
N GLN A 225 -10.18 -7.46 -3.45
CA GLN A 225 -9.96 -8.89 -3.23
C GLN A 225 -8.79 -9.16 -2.28
N THR A 226 -8.87 -10.30 -1.59
CA THR A 226 -7.77 -10.90 -0.82
C THR A 226 -7.65 -12.38 -1.16
N THR A 227 -6.61 -13.04 -0.67
CA THR A 227 -6.43 -14.49 -0.81
C THR A 227 -7.43 -15.34 -0.03
N VAL A 228 -8.22 -14.70 0.85
CA VAL A 228 -9.26 -15.36 1.65
C VAL A 228 -10.63 -14.97 1.13
N LYS A 229 -11.44 -15.96 0.79
CA LYS A 229 -12.81 -15.75 0.28
C LYS A 229 -13.67 -15.02 1.32
N GLY A 230 -14.34 -13.96 0.89
CA GLY A 230 -15.18 -13.13 1.74
C GLY A 230 -14.43 -12.08 2.58
N VAL A 231 -13.11 -12.17 2.70
CA VAL A 231 -12.30 -11.10 3.27
C VAL A 231 -12.01 -10.06 2.20
N MET A 232 -12.33 -8.80 2.51
CA MET A 232 -12.19 -7.68 1.58
C MET A 232 -11.26 -6.62 2.14
N ALA A 233 -10.44 -6.02 1.28
CA ALA A 233 -9.75 -4.77 1.61
C ALA A 233 -10.73 -3.60 1.48
N LEU A 234 -10.83 -2.71 2.48
CA LEU A 234 -11.50 -1.44 2.28
C LEU A 234 -10.70 -0.61 1.28
N GLU A 235 -11.34 -0.17 0.19
CA GLU A 235 -10.64 0.53 -0.88
C GLU A 235 -10.15 1.92 -0.45
N ALA A 236 -9.14 2.42 -1.14
CA ALA A 236 -8.58 3.77 -0.93
C ALA A 236 -9.64 4.85 -1.08
N GLY A 237 -9.69 5.83 -0.14
CA GLY A 237 -10.67 6.91 -0.17
C GLY A 237 -12.09 6.48 0.19
N HIS A 238 -12.27 5.35 0.88
CA HIS A 238 -13.60 4.84 1.28
C HIS A 238 -13.78 4.81 2.80
N CYS A 239 -15.05 4.96 3.18
CA CYS A 239 -15.55 4.68 4.52
C CYS A 239 -16.57 3.54 4.46
N LEU A 240 -16.59 2.71 5.51
CA LEU A 240 -17.60 1.69 5.74
C LEU A 240 -18.30 2.03 7.06
N THR A 241 -19.63 2.13 7.04
CA THR A 241 -20.44 2.47 8.21
C THR A 241 -21.37 1.32 8.56
N VAL A 242 -21.45 0.99 9.85
CA VAL A 242 -22.41 0.05 10.41
C VAL A 242 -23.31 0.81 11.39
N GLU A 243 -24.62 0.83 11.11
CA GLU A 243 -25.67 1.32 11.99
C GLU A 243 -26.61 0.15 12.37
N ALA A 244 -27.92 0.31 12.24
CA ALA A 244 -28.91 -0.73 12.53
C ALA A 244 -29.12 -1.71 11.37
N GLY A 245 -28.05 -2.18 10.71
CA GLY A 245 -28.14 -3.08 9.56
C GLY A 245 -26.78 -3.45 8.97
N PRO A 246 -26.77 -4.09 7.80
CA PRO A 246 -25.52 -4.46 7.14
C PRO A 246 -24.69 -3.23 6.79
N PRO A 247 -23.35 -3.40 6.66
CA PRO A 247 -22.44 -2.30 6.36
C PRO A 247 -22.77 -1.57 5.05
N GLU A 248 -22.64 -0.25 5.09
CA GLU A 248 -22.70 0.61 3.91
C GLU A 248 -21.32 1.17 3.59
N ILE A 249 -20.92 1.13 2.31
CA ILE A 249 -19.62 1.64 1.84
C ILE A 249 -19.85 2.92 1.04
N ARG A 250 -19.12 3.98 1.41
CA ARG A 250 -19.15 5.28 0.74
C ARG A 250 -17.75 5.71 0.34
N ARG A 251 -17.58 6.10 -0.91
CA ARG A 251 -16.35 6.74 -1.38
C ARG A 251 -16.40 8.23 -1.05
N PHE A 252 -15.42 8.72 -0.27
CA PHE A 252 -15.30 10.14 0.08
C PHE A 252 -14.28 10.88 -0.78
N TRP A 253 -13.40 10.15 -1.49
CA TRP A 253 -12.40 10.71 -2.38
C TRP A 253 -12.15 9.81 -3.59
N ASP A 254 -11.93 10.42 -4.76
CA ASP A 254 -11.65 9.72 -6.02
C ASP A 254 -10.59 10.49 -6.81
N LEU A 255 -9.43 9.86 -7.05
CA LEU A 255 -8.36 10.41 -7.86
C LEU A 255 -8.80 10.80 -9.27
N THR A 256 -9.78 10.11 -9.82
CA THR A 256 -10.29 10.36 -11.17
C THR A 256 -10.95 11.73 -11.31
N ALA A 257 -11.46 12.31 -10.23
CA ALA A 257 -12.07 13.64 -10.23
C ALA A 257 -11.09 14.76 -10.60
N PHE A 258 -9.80 14.55 -10.34
CA PHE A 258 -8.74 15.53 -10.59
C PHE A 258 -8.11 15.38 -11.98
N THR A 259 -8.38 14.31 -12.71
CA THR A 259 -7.77 14.09 -14.04
C THR A 259 -8.43 14.96 -15.10
N PRO A 260 -7.65 15.59 -16.03
CA PRO A 260 -8.20 16.39 -17.08
C PRO A 260 -9.17 15.58 -17.97
N ALA A 261 -10.37 16.12 -18.21
CA ALA A 261 -11.29 15.56 -19.17
C ALA A 261 -10.78 15.81 -20.60
N ARG A 262 -11.06 14.90 -21.53
CA ARG A 262 -10.77 15.08 -22.96
C ARG A 262 -11.64 16.23 -23.49
N GLY A 263 -11.00 17.29 -24.00
CA GLY A 263 -11.72 18.48 -24.49
C GLY A 263 -12.23 19.43 -23.40
N GLY A 264 -11.85 19.21 -22.14
CA GLY A 264 -12.19 20.10 -21.02
C GLY A 264 -11.68 21.52 -21.24
N ARG A 265 -12.51 22.53 -20.86
CA ARG A 265 -12.24 23.95 -21.07
C ARG A 265 -11.36 24.60 -19.98
N VAL A 266 -10.83 23.82 -19.03
CA VAL A 266 -9.97 24.36 -17.98
C VAL A 266 -8.66 24.81 -18.61
N THR A 267 -8.34 26.10 -18.52
CA THR A 267 -7.06 26.64 -18.97
C THR A 267 -5.97 26.10 -18.06
N PRO A 268 -5.02 25.30 -18.58
CA PRO A 268 -3.94 24.81 -17.74
C PRO A 268 -3.01 25.96 -17.34
N PRO A 269 -2.35 25.87 -16.17
CA PRO A 269 -1.39 26.87 -15.74
C PRO A 269 -0.23 26.99 -16.75
N ARG A 270 0.44 28.15 -16.74
CA ARG A 270 1.73 28.27 -17.45
C ARG A 270 2.75 27.35 -16.79
N ARG A 271 3.72 26.89 -17.56
CA ARG A 271 4.74 25.94 -17.02
C ARG A 271 5.48 26.51 -15.81
N ALA A 272 5.83 27.77 -15.82
CA ALA A 272 6.51 28.43 -14.69
C ALA A 272 5.65 28.40 -13.40
N GLU A 273 4.35 28.65 -13.53
CA GLU A 273 3.40 28.56 -12.42
C GLU A 273 3.29 27.11 -11.90
N ALA A 274 3.24 26.14 -12.83
CA ALA A 274 3.19 24.73 -12.46
C ALA A 274 4.46 24.30 -11.71
N VAL A 275 5.63 24.77 -12.13
CA VAL A 275 6.91 24.53 -11.47
C VAL A 275 6.94 25.12 -10.06
N ALA A 276 6.55 26.38 -9.91
CA ALA A 276 6.51 27.07 -8.62
C ALA A 276 5.53 26.41 -7.64
N GLN A 277 4.34 26.06 -8.11
CA GLN A 277 3.33 25.39 -7.28
C GLN A 277 3.77 23.98 -6.88
N THR A 278 4.40 23.22 -7.79
CA THR A 278 4.95 21.90 -7.48
C THR A 278 6.00 21.98 -6.39
N ARG A 279 6.90 22.99 -6.45
CA ARG A 279 7.91 23.22 -5.41
C ARG A 279 7.27 23.50 -4.07
N ALA A 280 6.33 24.44 -4.02
CA ALA A 280 5.64 24.83 -2.78
C ALA A 280 4.93 23.63 -2.12
N LEU A 281 4.23 22.81 -2.92
CA LEU A 281 3.54 21.62 -2.42
C LEU A 281 4.51 20.55 -1.91
N LEU A 282 5.66 20.37 -2.56
CA LEU A 282 6.70 19.44 -2.10
C LEU A 282 7.35 19.91 -0.79
N GLU A 283 7.70 21.19 -0.69
CA GLU A 283 8.27 21.78 0.52
C GLU A 283 7.30 21.66 1.70
N ASP A 284 6.01 21.92 1.48
CA ASP A 284 4.97 21.78 2.47
C ASP A 284 4.80 20.29 2.89
N ALA A 285 4.66 19.39 1.92
CA ALA A 285 4.53 17.96 2.19
C ALA A 285 5.72 17.41 2.99
N VAL A 286 6.96 17.67 2.56
CA VAL A 286 8.15 17.21 3.29
C VAL A 286 8.16 17.79 4.71
N GLY A 287 7.83 19.07 4.88
CA GLY A 287 7.79 19.71 6.20
C GLY A 287 6.83 19.01 7.17
N LEU A 288 5.65 18.68 6.70
CA LEU A 288 4.64 18.00 7.51
C LEU A 288 5.04 16.55 7.88
N HIS A 289 5.70 15.86 6.96
CA HIS A 289 6.13 14.47 7.19
C HIS A 289 7.37 14.36 8.13
N LEU A 290 8.02 15.47 8.48
CA LEU A 290 9.14 15.49 9.42
C LEU A 290 8.70 15.58 10.89
N VAL A 291 7.42 15.79 11.18
CA VAL A 291 6.91 15.93 12.54
C VAL A 291 6.89 14.56 13.24
N GLY A 292 7.48 14.49 14.45
CA GLY A 292 7.49 13.28 15.28
C GLY A 292 8.39 13.46 16.51
N ASP A 293 8.12 12.66 17.56
CA ASP A 293 8.87 12.67 18.82
C ASP A 293 9.95 11.56 18.87
N VAL A 294 10.15 10.86 17.73
CA VAL A 294 11.13 9.75 17.59
C VAL A 294 12.19 10.09 16.54
N PRO A 295 13.35 9.38 16.53
CA PRO A 295 14.35 9.53 15.50
C PRO A 295 13.78 9.22 14.11
N LEU A 296 13.94 10.17 13.18
CA LEU A 296 13.45 10.07 11.81
C LEU A 296 14.62 10.00 10.83
N GLY A 297 14.54 9.07 9.88
CA GLY A 297 15.52 8.89 8.81
C GLY A 297 14.94 9.12 7.41
N VAL A 298 15.78 8.98 6.40
CA VAL A 298 15.40 8.97 4.98
C VAL A 298 16.09 7.80 4.28
N PHE A 299 15.33 6.99 3.55
CA PHE A 299 15.92 6.01 2.65
C PHE A 299 16.53 6.72 1.44
N LEU A 300 17.84 6.59 1.27
CA LEU A 300 18.62 7.28 0.25
C LEU A 300 19.24 6.29 -0.74
N SER A 301 18.64 6.15 -1.91
CA SER A 301 19.20 5.36 -3.02
C SER A 301 20.17 6.17 -3.91
N GLY A 302 20.23 7.48 -3.75
CA GLY A 302 20.95 8.39 -4.65
C GLY A 302 20.21 8.64 -5.98
N GLY A 303 18.97 8.17 -6.12
CA GLY A 303 18.05 8.51 -7.21
C GLY A 303 17.40 9.88 -7.00
N ILE A 304 16.68 10.37 -8.02
CA ILE A 304 16.06 11.71 -8.02
C ILE A 304 15.16 11.91 -6.80
N ASP A 305 14.25 10.95 -6.53
CA ASP A 305 13.21 11.09 -5.52
C ASP A 305 13.79 11.14 -4.10
N SER A 306 14.62 10.16 -3.77
CA SER A 306 15.26 10.10 -2.44
C SER A 306 16.20 11.30 -2.23
N SER A 307 16.90 11.76 -3.27
CA SER A 307 17.75 12.94 -3.21
C SER A 307 16.93 14.22 -3.04
N ALA A 308 15.74 14.31 -3.66
CA ALA A 308 14.82 15.42 -3.47
C ALA A 308 14.33 15.52 -2.02
N LEU A 309 13.97 14.37 -1.41
CA LEU A 309 13.56 14.34 0.00
C LEU A 309 14.71 14.77 0.92
N VAL A 310 15.93 14.27 0.69
CA VAL A 310 17.10 14.66 1.48
C VAL A 310 17.38 16.17 1.32
N ALA A 311 17.33 16.69 0.09
CA ALA A 311 17.58 18.11 -0.17
C ALA A 311 16.58 19.02 0.56
N LEU A 312 15.29 18.66 0.56
CA LEU A 312 14.24 19.44 1.22
C LEU A 312 14.24 19.26 2.74
N ALA A 313 14.44 18.03 3.22
CA ALA A 313 14.44 17.73 4.65
C ALA A 313 15.65 18.37 5.37
N SER A 314 16.84 18.34 4.74
CA SER A 314 18.05 18.93 5.31
C SER A 314 18.00 20.44 5.53
N GLN A 315 17.05 21.13 4.89
CA GLN A 315 16.86 22.58 5.04
C GLN A 315 15.99 22.96 6.26
N ARG A 316 15.41 21.95 6.94
CA ARG A 316 14.35 22.18 7.95
C ARG A 316 14.73 21.81 9.38
N GLY A 317 15.91 21.26 9.63
CA GLY A 317 16.32 20.81 10.96
C GLY A 317 17.69 21.36 11.37
N ASP A 318 17.87 21.60 12.68
CA ASP A 318 19.15 22.03 13.28
C ASP A 318 20.12 20.86 13.50
N ARG A 319 19.64 19.63 13.38
CA ARG A 319 20.46 18.40 13.54
C ARG A 319 20.68 17.72 12.18
N PRO A 320 21.83 17.06 11.99
CA PRO A 320 22.06 16.25 10.79
C PRO A 320 20.96 15.22 10.58
N LEU A 321 20.40 15.18 9.37
CA LEU A 321 19.40 14.21 8.97
C LEU A 321 20.03 12.82 8.86
N THR A 322 19.47 11.81 9.50
CA THR A 322 19.91 10.43 9.32
C THR A 322 19.48 9.92 7.95
N THR A 323 20.41 9.38 7.16
CA THR A 323 20.11 8.77 5.85
C THR A 323 20.63 7.34 5.80
N LEU A 324 19.83 6.44 5.21
CA LEU A 324 20.15 5.00 5.13
C LEU A 324 20.17 4.56 3.67
N SER A 325 21.23 3.84 3.29
CA SER A 325 21.31 3.19 1.98
C SER A 325 21.70 1.72 2.11
N VAL A 326 21.22 0.91 1.17
CA VAL A 326 21.64 -0.50 1.04
C VAL A 326 22.49 -0.63 -0.22
N GLY A 327 23.67 -1.22 -0.04
CA GLY A 327 24.59 -1.56 -1.10
C GLY A 327 24.66 -3.05 -1.33
N PHE A 328 25.22 -3.44 -2.47
CA PHE A 328 25.39 -4.82 -2.91
C PHE A 328 26.83 -5.06 -3.35
N ASP A 329 27.31 -6.29 -3.21
CA ASP A 329 28.62 -6.69 -3.70
C ASP A 329 28.69 -6.73 -5.23
N GLU A 330 27.54 -6.80 -5.91
CA GLU A 330 27.46 -6.78 -7.38
C GLU A 330 27.64 -5.35 -7.92
N PRO A 331 28.76 -5.04 -8.63
CA PRO A 331 29.06 -3.67 -9.09
C PRO A 331 27.98 -3.07 -10.01
N ALA A 332 27.29 -3.91 -10.79
CA ALA A 332 26.25 -3.47 -11.71
C ALA A 332 24.98 -2.93 -11.00
N TYR A 333 24.82 -3.18 -9.69
CA TYR A 333 23.70 -2.76 -8.86
C TYR A 333 24.08 -1.70 -7.81
N GLY A 334 25.34 -1.22 -7.83
CA GLY A 334 25.89 -0.34 -6.82
C GLY A 334 25.43 1.11 -6.92
N GLU A 335 24.40 1.51 -6.17
CA GLU A 335 23.98 2.92 -6.03
C GLU A 335 24.61 3.65 -4.84
N VAL A 336 25.33 2.96 -3.94
CA VAL A 336 25.91 3.52 -2.70
C VAL A 336 26.81 4.72 -2.97
N ALA A 337 27.64 4.67 -4.03
CA ALA A 337 28.50 5.79 -4.39
C ALA A 337 27.71 7.08 -4.72
N HIS A 338 26.51 6.94 -5.30
CA HIS A 338 25.62 8.06 -5.57
C HIS A 338 24.95 8.56 -4.28
N ALA A 339 24.45 7.66 -3.44
CA ALA A 339 23.89 7.99 -2.13
C ALA A 339 24.92 8.75 -1.27
N ARG A 340 26.17 8.26 -1.21
CA ARG A 340 27.26 8.89 -0.48
C ARG A 340 27.57 10.30 -0.95
N ARG A 341 27.52 10.58 -2.26
CA ARG A 341 27.71 11.95 -2.79
C ARG A 341 26.59 12.89 -2.33
N VAL A 342 25.34 12.44 -2.40
CA VAL A 342 24.19 13.21 -1.92
C VAL A 342 24.31 13.46 -0.41
N ALA A 343 24.62 12.42 0.37
CA ALA A 343 24.80 12.52 1.81
C ALA A 343 25.88 13.54 2.20
N ARG A 344 27.05 13.51 1.52
CA ARG A 344 28.12 14.50 1.71
C ARG A 344 27.70 15.92 1.35
N ARG A 345 26.96 16.09 0.23
CA ARG A 345 26.47 17.40 -0.22
C ARG A 345 25.55 18.05 0.81
N PHE A 346 24.67 17.26 1.44
CA PHE A 346 23.69 17.73 2.41
C PHE A 346 24.11 17.51 3.87
N LYS A 347 25.36 17.03 4.11
CA LYS A 347 25.95 16.81 5.44
C LYS A 347 25.08 15.95 6.35
N THR A 348 24.52 14.86 5.80
CA THR A 348 23.68 13.95 6.58
C THR A 348 24.52 12.95 7.39
N ASP A 349 23.98 12.43 8.50
CA ASP A 349 24.50 11.24 9.17
C ASP A 349 24.14 10.01 8.34
N HIS A 350 25.06 9.62 7.46
CA HIS A 350 24.83 8.61 6.44
C HIS A 350 25.30 7.22 6.87
N ARG A 351 24.38 6.27 6.87
CA ARG A 351 24.63 4.88 7.25
C ARG A 351 24.43 3.96 6.05
N GLU A 352 25.46 3.14 5.77
CA GLU A 352 25.48 2.23 4.64
C GLU A 352 25.41 0.78 5.13
N ILE A 353 24.46 0.05 4.60
CA ILE A 353 24.25 -1.37 4.90
C ILE A 353 24.63 -2.18 3.68
N LEU A 354 25.59 -3.09 3.80
CA LEU A 354 25.97 -4.01 2.74
C LEU A 354 25.15 -5.30 2.85
N LEU A 355 24.48 -5.66 1.78
CA LEU A 355 23.74 -6.91 1.64
C LEU A 355 24.40 -7.76 0.55
N ASP A 356 24.92 -8.90 0.95
CA ASP A 356 25.43 -9.92 0.05
C ASP A 356 24.34 -10.99 -0.24
N VAL A 357 24.67 -11.93 -1.12
CA VAL A 357 23.76 -13.02 -1.49
C VAL A 357 23.37 -13.89 -0.28
N ARG A 358 24.28 -14.09 0.67
CA ARG A 358 24.01 -14.88 1.87
C ARG A 358 23.01 -14.15 2.77
N GLY A 359 23.27 -12.88 3.08
CA GLY A 359 22.35 -12.06 3.87
C GLY A 359 20.96 -11.94 3.23
N PHE A 360 20.87 -11.92 1.90
CA PHE A 360 19.58 -11.99 1.22
C PHE A 360 18.85 -13.31 1.52
N PHE A 361 19.48 -14.47 1.30
CA PHE A 361 18.82 -15.76 1.54
C PHE A 361 18.55 -16.02 3.03
N ASP A 362 19.33 -15.47 3.94
CA ASP A 362 19.07 -15.51 5.38
C ASP A 362 17.84 -14.65 5.77
N ALA A 363 17.55 -13.58 5.03
CA ALA A 363 16.36 -12.75 5.23
C ALA A 363 15.07 -13.36 4.65
N VAL A 364 15.17 -14.19 3.60
CA VAL A 364 14.01 -14.74 2.87
C VAL A 364 13.01 -15.48 3.76
N PRO A 365 13.39 -16.34 4.73
CA PRO A 365 12.41 -16.97 5.62
C PRO A 365 11.63 -15.98 6.48
N GLY A 366 12.29 -14.91 6.94
CA GLY A 366 11.64 -13.81 7.68
C GLY A 366 10.67 -13.02 6.82
N PHE A 367 11.05 -12.72 5.58
CA PHE A 367 10.20 -12.08 4.59
C PHE A 367 8.91 -12.88 4.35
N PHE A 368 8.99 -14.21 4.13
CA PHE A 368 7.80 -15.03 3.95
C PHE A 368 6.90 -15.09 5.20
N ARG A 369 7.48 -15.08 6.40
CA ARG A 369 6.69 -14.96 7.65
C ARG A 369 5.99 -13.61 7.78
N ALA A 370 6.62 -12.54 7.28
CA ALA A 370 6.06 -11.20 7.31
C ALA A 370 4.94 -11.00 6.26
N MET A 371 4.97 -11.75 5.17
CA MET A 371 4.05 -11.61 4.05
C MET A 371 2.61 -11.92 4.46
N ASP A 372 1.74 -10.92 4.40
CA ASP A 372 0.32 -11.05 4.72
C ASP A 372 -0.50 -11.51 3.49
N GLU A 373 -0.14 -11.01 2.32
CA GLU A 373 -0.68 -11.36 1.01
C GLU A 373 0.47 -11.59 0.02
N PRO A 374 0.34 -12.50 -0.99
CA PRO A 374 1.45 -12.80 -1.89
C PRO A 374 1.84 -11.59 -2.74
N THR A 375 3.15 -11.33 -2.81
CA THR A 375 3.75 -10.26 -3.62
C THR A 375 5.06 -10.69 -4.23
N VAL A 376 5.34 -10.25 -5.47
CA VAL A 376 6.63 -10.47 -6.13
C VAL A 376 7.69 -9.46 -5.73
N ASP A 377 7.30 -8.40 -5.00
CA ASP A 377 8.18 -7.34 -4.51
C ASP A 377 8.24 -7.38 -2.97
N GLY A 378 8.56 -6.29 -2.32
CA GLY A 378 8.54 -6.14 -0.86
C GLY A 378 9.84 -6.57 -0.16
N VAL A 379 10.63 -7.51 -0.70
CA VAL A 379 11.90 -7.96 -0.08
C VAL A 379 12.85 -6.78 0.13
N ASN A 380 12.88 -5.84 -0.81
CA ASN A 380 13.66 -4.61 -0.71
C ASN A 380 13.31 -3.83 0.56
N THR A 381 12.03 -3.58 0.76
CA THR A 381 11.51 -2.85 1.93
C THR A 381 11.76 -3.63 3.21
N TYR A 382 11.58 -4.95 3.21
CA TYR A 382 11.83 -5.81 4.36
C TYR A 382 13.28 -5.67 4.86
N VAL A 383 14.24 -5.78 3.95
CA VAL A 383 15.67 -5.69 4.30
C VAL A 383 16.07 -4.29 4.77
N VAL A 384 15.61 -3.25 4.07
CA VAL A 384 15.94 -1.86 4.42
C VAL A 384 15.30 -1.45 5.74
N ALA A 385 14.08 -1.89 6.01
CA ALA A 385 13.40 -1.63 7.29
C ALA A 385 14.08 -2.37 8.46
N ALA A 386 14.50 -3.62 8.25
CA ALA A 386 15.31 -4.35 9.23
C ALA A 386 16.60 -3.59 9.58
N ALA A 387 17.25 -3.02 8.60
CA ALA A 387 18.45 -2.22 8.77
C ALA A 387 18.16 -0.91 9.52
N ALA A 388 17.10 -0.18 9.15
CA ALA A 388 16.68 1.03 9.85
C ALA A 388 16.41 0.77 11.34
N ARG A 389 15.71 -0.32 11.65
CA ARG A 389 15.43 -0.70 13.04
C ARG A 389 16.70 -1.00 13.86
N ARG A 390 17.68 -1.68 13.27
CA ARG A 390 18.98 -1.94 13.93
C ARG A 390 19.74 -0.66 14.27
N GLU A 391 19.58 0.36 13.42
CA GLU A 391 20.16 1.69 13.59
C GLU A 391 19.35 2.59 14.54
N GLY A 392 18.30 2.05 15.18
CA GLY A 392 17.45 2.77 16.13
C GLY A 392 16.46 3.75 15.48
N VAL A 393 16.27 3.68 14.16
CA VAL A 393 15.32 4.51 13.42
C VAL A 393 13.96 3.82 13.39
N THR A 394 12.92 4.52 13.85
CA THR A 394 11.54 4.00 13.92
C THR A 394 10.60 4.64 12.91
N ALA A 395 10.97 5.80 12.34
CA ALA A 395 10.23 6.46 11.28
C ALA A 395 11.18 6.87 10.15
N VAL A 396 10.77 6.68 8.88
CA VAL A 396 11.60 7.00 7.72
C VAL A 396 10.78 7.62 6.60
N LEU A 397 11.37 8.57 5.88
CA LEU A 397 10.84 9.07 4.62
C LEU A 397 11.29 8.18 3.46
N SER A 398 10.36 7.89 2.54
CA SER A 398 10.62 7.14 1.31
C SER A 398 10.24 7.95 0.08
N GLY A 399 11.02 7.79 -0.99
CA GLY A 399 10.73 8.37 -2.31
C GLY A 399 9.61 7.67 -3.09
N THR A 400 8.90 6.72 -2.48
CA THR A 400 7.77 6.00 -3.10
C THR A 400 6.70 6.98 -3.58
N GLY A 401 6.12 6.73 -4.74
CA GLY A 401 5.13 7.59 -5.37
C GLY A 401 5.71 8.64 -6.33
N GLY A 402 7.00 8.95 -6.24
CA GLY A 402 7.62 9.96 -7.10
C GLY A 402 7.62 9.60 -8.59
N ASP A 403 7.67 8.31 -8.94
CA ASP A 403 7.59 7.86 -10.33
C ASP A 403 6.16 7.94 -10.89
N GLU A 404 5.17 7.64 -10.06
CA GLU A 404 3.76 7.67 -10.42
C GLU A 404 3.28 9.12 -10.58
N VAL A 405 3.57 9.97 -9.62
CA VAL A 405 3.15 11.39 -9.61
C VAL A 405 3.77 12.16 -10.78
N PHE A 406 5.07 11.99 -11.02
CA PHE A 406 5.84 12.75 -12.02
C PHE A 406 6.10 11.98 -13.32
N TRP A 407 5.43 10.87 -13.55
CA TRP A 407 5.55 10.04 -14.76
C TRP A 407 6.98 9.65 -15.07
N GLY A 408 7.68 9.11 -14.09
CA GLY A 408 9.08 8.67 -14.19
C GLY A 408 9.28 7.39 -14.99
N TYR A 409 8.26 6.57 -15.19
CA TYR A 409 8.33 5.34 -15.96
C TYR A 409 8.29 5.60 -17.47
N ARG A 410 9.04 4.79 -18.25
CA ARG A 410 9.13 4.93 -19.71
C ARG A 410 7.76 4.78 -20.40
N HIS A 411 6.95 3.83 -19.95
CA HIS A 411 5.63 3.58 -20.54
C HIS A 411 4.66 4.75 -20.31
N LEU A 412 4.73 5.47 -19.20
CA LEU A 412 3.91 6.66 -18.96
C LEU A 412 4.30 7.81 -19.90
N ARG A 413 5.57 7.93 -20.26
CA ARG A 413 6.02 8.89 -21.28
C ARG A 413 5.41 8.64 -22.65
N HIS A 414 5.17 7.37 -22.97
CA HIS A 414 4.55 6.94 -24.23
C HIS A 414 3.05 6.65 -24.07
N GLY A 415 2.46 6.94 -22.91
CA GLY A 415 1.08 6.59 -22.56
C GLY A 415 0.05 7.03 -23.58
N ALA A 416 0.16 8.25 -24.10
CA ALA A 416 -0.75 8.77 -25.13
C ALA A 416 -0.71 7.94 -26.43
N TRP A 417 0.47 7.48 -26.84
CA TRP A 417 0.65 6.62 -28.00
C TRP A 417 0.11 5.21 -27.74
N LEU A 418 0.43 4.64 -26.57
CA LEU A 418 -0.05 3.31 -26.16
C LEU A 418 -1.59 3.26 -26.09
N GLU A 419 -2.21 4.27 -25.50
CA GLU A 419 -3.68 4.39 -25.45
C GLU A 419 -4.29 4.59 -26.85
N GLY A 420 -3.59 5.33 -27.73
CA GLY A 420 -3.99 5.49 -29.11
C GLY A 420 -3.95 4.18 -29.89
N ALA A 421 -2.85 3.44 -29.78
CA ALA A 421 -2.70 2.12 -30.38
C ALA A 421 -3.75 1.12 -29.85
N GLY A 422 -3.99 1.12 -28.53
CA GLY A 422 -5.04 0.29 -27.90
C GLY A 422 -6.41 0.54 -28.53
N ARG A 423 -6.82 1.80 -28.70
CA ARG A 423 -8.10 2.17 -29.33
C ARG A 423 -8.22 1.73 -30.79
N VAL A 424 -7.13 1.82 -31.56
CA VAL A 424 -7.11 1.33 -32.94
C VAL A 424 -7.30 -0.20 -32.98
N ILE A 425 -6.60 -0.92 -32.10
CA ILE A 425 -6.75 -2.37 -31.97
C ILE A 425 -8.17 -2.73 -31.51
N GLU A 426 -8.75 -1.96 -30.62
CA GLU A 426 -10.13 -2.10 -30.12
C GLU A 426 -11.18 -2.02 -31.24
N ALA A 427 -10.98 -1.12 -32.19
CA ALA A 427 -11.85 -0.94 -33.33
C ALA A 427 -11.78 -2.11 -34.33
N LEU A 428 -10.79 -2.98 -34.25
CA LEU A 428 -10.67 -4.14 -35.14
C LEU A 428 -11.66 -5.25 -34.76
N PRO A 429 -12.26 -5.98 -35.72
CA PRO A 429 -13.02 -7.20 -35.45
C PRO A 429 -12.16 -8.24 -34.72
N GLY A 430 -12.75 -9.10 -33.86
CA GLY A 430 -12.04 -10.10 -33.07
C GLY A 430 -11.06 -10.97 -33.86
N ARG A 431 -11.48 -11.44 -35.07
CA ARG A 431 -10.60 -12.21 -35.97
C ARG A 431 -9.39 -11.37 -36.44
N GLY A 432 -9.58 -10.08 -36.70
CA GLY A 432 -8.50 -9.16 -37.09
C GLY A 432 -7.49 -8.94 -35.94
N ARG A 433 -7.98 -8.79 -34.72
CA ARG A 433 -7.13 -8.66 -33.52
C ARG A 433 -6.24 -9.88 -33.29
N SER A 434 -6.85 -11.08 -33.32
CA SER A 434 -6.08 -12.33 -33.14
C SER A 434 -5.08 -12.55 -34.30
N ALA A 435 -5.40 -12.11 -35.52
CA ALA A 435 -4.46 -12.15 -36.63
C ALA A 435 -3.29 -11.19 -36.42
N LEU A 436 -3.55 -9.95 -35.92
CA LEU A 436 -2.53 -8.96 -35.62
C LEU A 436 -1.60 -9.45 -34.48
N VAL A 437 -2.15 -10.01 -33.41
CA VAL A 437 -1.36 -10.57 -32.29
C VAL A 437 -0.47 -11.70 -32.78
N ARG A 438 -0.99 -12.63 -33.61
CA ARG A 438 -0.18 -13.71 -34.20
C ARG A 438 0.92 -13.18 -35.11
N ALA A 439 0.61 -12.18 -35.95
CA ALA A 439 1.61 -11.56 -36.83
C ALA A 439 2.71 -10.84 -36.03
N ALA A 440 2.33 -10.12 -34.96
CA ALA A 440 3.28 -9.46 -34.07
C ALA A 440 4.21 -10.47 -33.37
N ARG A 441 3.67 -11.59 -32.90
CA ARG A 441 4.46 -12.68 -32.31
C ARG A 441 5.43 -13.29 -33.33
N TYR A 442 4.98 -13.52 -34.54
CA TYR A 442 5.80 -14.06 -35.61
C TYR A 442 6.94 -13.10 -36.01
N ALA A 443 6.60 -11.81 -36.20
CA ALA A 443 7.57 -10.78 -36.60
C ALA A 443 8.64 -10.50 -35.54
N ALA A 444 8.29 -10.59 -34.26
CA ALA A 444 9.22 -10.33 -33.16
C ALA A 444 10.20 -11.51 -32.90
N GLY A 445 9.91 -12.69 -33.46
CA GLY A 445 10.81 -13.85 -33.45
C GLY A 445 11.35 -14.23 -32.07
N ALA A 446 12.55 -14.84 -32.05
CA ALA A 446 13.19 -15.31 -30.82
C ALA A 446 13.71 -14.19 -29.88
N VAL A 447 13.70 -12.93 -30.31
CA VAL A 447 14.41 -11.83 -29.61
C VAL A 447 13.62 -11.20 -28.47
N ALA A 448 12.29 -11.32 -28.45
CA ALA A 448 11.42 -10.60 -27.49
C ALA A 448 10.52 -11.52 -26.66
N HIS A 449 10.97 -12.70 -26.29
CA HIS A 449 10.14 -13.77 -25.70
C HIS A 449 9.28 -13.36 -24.48
N GLY A 450 9.77 -12.52 -23.59
CA GLY A 450 9.04 -12.21 -22.35
C GLY A 450 7.92 -11.17 -22.48
N ALA A 451 8.01 -10.24 -23.46
CA ALA A 451 6.98 -9.21 -23.64
C ALA A 451 5.84 -9.71 -24.55
N LEU A 452 6.16 -10.64 -25.47
CA LEU A 452 5.21 -11.16 -26.46
C LEU A 452 4.14 -12.05 -25.84
N ASP A 453 4.42 -12.72 -24.74
CA ASP A 453 3.46 -13.56 -24.05
C ASP A 453 2.25 -12.77 -23.56
N ARG A 454 2.43 -11.48 -23.29
CA ARG A 454 1.38 -10.57 -22.80
C ARG A 454 0.56 -9.91 -23.91
N LEU A 455 0.93 -10.11 -25.18
CA LEU A 455 0.12 -9.64 -26.31
C LEU A 455 -1.28 -10.27 -26.36
N ASP A 456 -1.51 -11.38 -25.66
CA ASP A 456 -2.83 -12.00 -25.49
C ASP A 456 -3.86 -11.03 -24.93
N TYR A 457 -3.42 -10.10 -24.07
CA TYR A 457 -4.29 -9.09 -23.50
C TYR A 457 -4.84 -8.10 -24.52
N PHE A 458 -4.21 -7.97 -25.69
CA PHE A 458 -4.77 -7.20 -26.81
C PHE A 458 -5.89 -7.91 -27.57
N GLU A 459 -6.06 -9.20 -27.40
CA GLU A 459 -7.21 -9.90 -27.99
C GLU A 459 -8.54 -9.40 -27.39
N ARG A 460 -8.48 -8.84 -26.18
CA ARG A 460 -9.58 -8.19 -25.46
C ARG A 460 -9.17 -6.77 -25.06
N PRO A 461 -9.16 -5.85 -26.01
CA PRO A 461 -8.65 -4.52 -25.74
C PRO A 461 -9.57 -3.77 -24.77
N SER A 462 -8.91 -3.27 -23.74
CA SER A 462 -9.42 -2.35 -22.75
C SER A 462 -8.22 -1.56 -22.25
N THR A 463 -8.42 -0.46 -21.54
CA THR A 463 -7.32 0.22 -20.86
C THR A 463 -6.54 -0.75 -19.96
N SER A 464 -7.26 -1.66 -19.31
CA SER A 464 -6.68 -2.74 -18.50
C SER A 464 -5.83 -3.71 -19.34
N GLY A 465 -6.23 -4.04 -20.58
CA GLY A 465 -5.44 -4.88 -21.50
C GLY A 465 -4.12 -4.21 -21.87
N VAL A 466 -4.12 -2.91 -22.18
CA VAL A 466 -2.90 -2.13 -22.43
C VAL A 466 -2.00 -2.12 -21.20
N TYR A 467 -2.57 -1.90 -20.03
CA TYR A 467 -1.83 -1.91 -18.77
C TYR A 467 -1.19 -3.28 -18.49
N LEU A 468 -1.94 -4.37 -18.62
CA LEU A 468 -1.44 -5.73 -18.44
C LEU A 468 -0.35 -6.10 -19.47
N MET A 469 -0.45 -5.63 -20.70
CA MET A 469 0.62 -5.82 -21.68
C MET A 469 1.93 -5.16 -21.19
N VAL A 470 1.84 -3.97 -20.61
CA VAL A 470 3.02 -3.21 -20.15
C VAL A 470 3.54 -3.71 -18.80
N ARG A 471 2.65 -3.92 -17.85
CA ARG A 471 2.98 -4.20 -16.44
C ARG A 471 2.74 -5.65 -16.02
N GLY A 472 1.88 -6.38 -16.72
CA GLY A 472 1.52 -7.75 -16.35
C GLY A 472 2.74 -8.66 -16.14
N LEU A 473 2.60 -9.60 -15.23
CA LEU A 473 3.64 -10.58 -14.90
C LEU A 473 3.63 -11.73 -15.94
N TYR A 474 2.50 -12.40 -16.09
CA TYR A 474 2.30 -13.48 -17.06
C TYR A 474 1.21 -13.10 -18.07
N GLY A 475 1.29 -13.62 -19.28
CA GLY A 475 0.22 -13.54 -20.29
C GLY A 475 -0.94 -14.48 -19.95
N ALA A 476 -2.12 -14.22 -20.53
CA ALA A 476 -3.33 -15.00 -20.28
C ALA A 476 -3.14 -16.51 -20.56
N GLY A 477 -2.42 -16.85 -21.64
CA GLY A 477 -2.08 -18.25 -21.96
C GLY A 477 -1.21 -18.91 -20.89
N GLN A 478 -0.24 -18.19 -20.35
CA GLN A 478 0.64 -18.70 -19.29
C GLN A 478 -0.10 -18.87 -17.96
N VAL A 479 -1.01 -17.96 -17.62
CA VAL A 479 -1.86 -18.09 -16.41
C VAL A 479 -2.71 -19.38 -16.51
N ARG A 480 -3.33 -19.62 -17.67
CA ARG A 480 -4.10 -20.85 -17.91
C ARG A 480 -3.25 -22.11 -17.76
N ASP A 481 -2.07 -22.12 -18.38
CA ASP A 481 -1.14 -23.25 -18.30
C ASP A 481 -0.67 -23.53 -16.88
N LEU A 482 -0.38 -22.46 -16.09
CA LEU A 482 0.05 -22.58 -14.71
C LEU A 482 -1.05 -23.09 -13.80
N LEU A 483 -2.29 -22.66 -13.99
CA LEU A 483 -3.43 -23.06 -13.16
C LEU A 483 -4.14 -24.33 -13.67
N GLY A 484 -3.85 -24.76 -14.90
CA GLY A 484 -4.56 -25.89 -15.51
C GLY A 484 -6.02 -25.60 -15.86
N ILE A 485 -6.39 -24.33 -16.10
CA ILE A 485 -7.76 -23.87 -16.34
C ILE A 485 -8.02 -23.57 -17.82
N GLY A 486 -9.30 -23.65 -18.22
CA GLY A 486 -9.74 -23.31 -19.58
C GLY A 486 -9.81 -21.80 -19.84
N ALA A 487 -9.95 -21.44 -21.14
CA ALA A 487 -10.12 -20.03 -21.52
C ALA A 487 -11.43 -19.45 -20.96
N ALA A 488 -12.52 -20.21 -21.02
CA ALA A 488 -13.83 -19.78 -20.52
C ALA A 488 -13.80 -19.56 -18.99
N GLU A 489 -13.05 -20.38 -18.26
CA GLU A 489 -12.89 -20.24 -16.82
C GLU A 489 -12.08 -18.99 -16.44
N LEU A 490 -10.94 -18.74 -17.13
CA LEU A 490 -10.20 -17.49 -16.96
C LEU A 490 -11.07 -16.27 -17.28
N ASP A 491 -11.91 -16.39 -18.29
CA ASP A 491 -12.83 -15.32 -18.72
C ASP A 491 -13.94 -15.05 -17.70
N ALA A 492 -14.37 -16.06 -16.96
CA ALA A 492 -15.39 -15.92 -15.91
C ALA A 492 -14.94 -15.01 -14.76
N TYR A 493 -13.62 -14.91 -14.51
CA TYR A 493 -13.09 -13.94 -13.55
C TYR A 493 -13.15 -12.49 -14.05
N GLY A 494 -13.51 -12.27 -15.33
CA GLY A 494 -13.59 -10.94 -15.92
C GLY A 494 -12.23 -10.24 -16.06
N PRO A 495 -12.22 -8.97 -16.48
CA PRO A 495 -11.01 -8.17 -16.49
C PRO A 495 -10.52 -7.97 -15.06
N PRO A 496 -9.18 -7.89 -14.84
CA PRO A 496 -8.63 -7.73 -13.48
C PRO A 496 -9.09 -6.44 -12.78
N PHE A 497 -9.68 -5.53 -13.51
CA PHE A 497 -10.12 -4.23 -13.03
C PHE A 497 -11.56 -3.98 -13.51
N ALA A 498 -12.51 -4.03 -12.60
CA ALA A 498 -13.85 -3.52 -12.86
C ALA A 498 -13.77 -1.98 -12.87
N VAL A 499 -13.94 -1.40 -14.02
CA VAL A 499 -14.19 0.04 -14.11
C VAL A 499 -15.69 0.21 -13.91
N ASP A 500 -16.11 0.64 -12.74
CA ASP A 500 -17.49 1.02 -12.49
C ASP A 500 -17.88 2.17 -13.43
N GLY A 501 -18.70 1.86 -14.43
CA GLY A 501 -19.12 2.78 -15.47
C GLY A 501 -18.08 2.99 -16.57
N ALA A 502 -18.53 3.45 -17.75
CA ALA A 502 -17.61 3.87 -18.81
C ALA A 502 -16.82 5.09 -18.29
N PRO A 503 -15.48 5.01 -18.15
CA PRO A 503 -14.72 6.13 -17.67
C PRO A 503 -14.94 7.33 -18.60
N PRO A 504 -15.17 8.54 -18.07
CA PRO A 504 -15.26 9.71 -18.91
C PRO A 504 -13.99 9.81 -19.76
N ALA A 505 -14.13 10.24 -21.03
CA ALA A 505 -12.99 10.36 -21.92
C ALA A 505 -11.89 11.22 -21.26
N ARG A 506 -10.76 10.62 -20.94
CA ARG A 506 -9.62 11.26 -20.28
C ARG A 506 -8.69 11.89 -21.31
N ALA A 507 -7.93 12.89 -20.90
CA ALA A 507 -6.83 13.40 -21.69
C ALA A 507 -5.79 12.28 -21.93
N ALA A 508 -5.16 12.29 -23.10
CA ALA A 508 -4.26 11.23 -23.54
C ALA A 508 -3.12 10.98 -22.54
N GLY A 509 -2.87 9.73 -22.21
CA GLY A 509 -1.86 9.28 -21.25
C GLY A 509 -2.31 9.22 -19.79
N HIS A 510 -3.47 9.80 -19.45
CA HIS A 510 -3.94 9.83 -18.06
C HIS A 510 -4.61 8.52 -17.62
N ALA A 511 -5.24 7.80 -18.54
CA ALA A 511 -5.86 6.53 -18.20
C ALA A 511 -4.82 5.51 -17.71
N LEU A 512 -3.71 5.37 -18.46
CA LEU A 512 -2.60 4.50 -18.06
C LEU A 512 -1.95 4.94 -16.74
N GLY A 513 -1.84 6.26 -16.52
CA GLY A 513 -1.36 6.81 -15.25
C GLY A 513 -2.25 6.48 -14.06
N LEU A 514 -3.57 6.48 -14.24
CA LEU A 514 -4.53 6.07 -13.19
C LEU A 514 -4.42 4.58 -12.85
N GLU A 515 -4.25 3.71 -13.87
CA GLU A 515 -4.03 2.28 -13.64
C GLU A 515 -2.72 2.04 -12.87
N GLU A 516 -1.67 2.83 -13.14
CA GLU A 516 -0.41 2.77 -12.40
C GLU A 516 -0.59 3.15 -10.92
N PHE A 517 -1.38 4.20 -10.63
CA PHE A 517 -1.72 4.56 -9.25
C PHE A 517 -2.52 3.47 -8.53
N ARG A 518 -3.54 2.90 -9.18
CA ARG A 518 -4.42 1.91 -8.56
C ARG A 518 -3.72 0.58 -8.32
N HIS A 519 -3.05 0.04 -9.33
CA HIS A 519 -2.61 -1.35 -9.27
C HIS A 519 -1.15 -1.51 -8.86
N TYR A 520 -0.25 -0.72 -9.44
CA TYR A 520 1.14 -0.85 -9.05
C TYR A 520 1.44 -0.10 -7.74
N LEU A 521 0.99 1.14 -7.62
CA LEU A 521 1.25 1.91 -6.40
C LEU A 521 0.43 1.40 -5.21
N GLN A 522 -0.91 1.37 -5.32
CA GLN A 522 -1.78 1.03 -4.19
C GLN A 522 -1.74 -0.46 -3.83
N ASP A 523 -1.91 -1.34 -4.82
CA ASP A 523 -2.07 -2.77 -4.60
C ASP A 523 -0.76 -3.53 -4.45
N GLN A 524 0.38 -2.93 -4.79
CA GLN A 524 1.70 -3.55 -4.63
C GLN A 524 2.64 -2.68 -3.79
N LEU A 525 3.10 -1.52 -4.27
CA LEU A 525 4.16 -0.76 -3.59
C LEU A 525 3.78 -0.29 -2.18
N LEU A 526 2.58 0.29 -1.99
CA LEU A 526 2.15 0.79 -0.68
C LEU A 526 1.83 -0.35 0.28
N LYS A 527 1.17 -1.39 -0.21
CA LYS A 527 0.90 -2.60 0.56
C LYS A 527 2.20 -3.26 1.04
N ASP A 528 3.15 -3.46 0.14
CA ASP A 528 4.46 -4.02 0.46
C ASP A 528 5.26 -3.10 1.41
N THR A 529 5.19 -1.78 1.17
CA THR A 529 5.87 -0.81 2.03
C THR A 529 5.35 -0.90 3.46
N ASP A 530 4.03 -0.95 3.67
CA ASP A 530 3.45 -1.03 5.00
C ASP A 530 3.75 -2.39 5.66
N VAL A 531 3.41 -3.51 5.03
CA VAL A 531 3.56 -4.86 5.61
C VAL A 531 5.01 -5.16 5.95
N MET A 532 5.93 -4.89 5.02
CA MET A 532 7.33 -5.26 5.18
C MET A 532 8.10 -4.34 6.15
N SER A 533 7.76 -3.07 6.21
CA SER A 533 8.36 -2.18 7.19
C SER A 533 7.82 -2.43 8.60
N MET A 534 6.51 -2.73 8.69
CA MET A 534 5.89 -3.03 9.98
C MET A 534 6.32 -4.37 10.57
N ALA A 535 6.77 -5.32 9.76
CA ALA A 535 7.43 -6.53 10.26
C ALA A 535 8.64 -6.22 11.18
N HIS A 536 9.20 -5.02 11.05
CA HIS A 536 10.31 -4.50 11.87
C HIS A 536 9.90 -3.32 12.75
N SER A 537 8.62 -3.01 12.88
CA SER A 537 8.11 -1.85 13.63
C SER A 537 8.77 -0.54 13.17
N VAL A 538 8.83 -0.31 11.85
CA VAL A 538 9.35 0.91 11.23
C VAL A 538 8.23 1.57 10.44
N GLU A 539 7.94 2.84 10.75
CA GLU A 539 6.98 3.64 10.02
C GLU A 539 7.60 4.21 8.74
N VAL A 540 7.04 3.90 7.58
CA VAL A 540 7.44 4.54 6.32
C VAL A 540 6.44 5.62 5.94
N ARG A 541 6.95 6.84 5.75
CA ARG A 541 6.23 8.02 5.30
C ARG A 541 6.57 8.35 3.85
N VAL A 542 5.58 8.79 3.08
CA VAL A 542 5.68 8.94 1.62
C VAL A 542 5.28 10.36 1.17
N PRO A 543 6.15 11.38 1.33
CA PRO A 543 5.79 12.78 1.09
C PRO A 543 5.31 13.08 -0.35
N PHE A 544 5.78 12.32 -1.35
CA PHE A 544 5.29 12.46 -2.72
C PHE A 544 3.82 12.09 -2.88
N LEU A 545 3.26 11.35 -1.92
CA LEU A 545 1.87 10.94 -1.89
C LEU A 545 0.98 11.81 -0.98
N ASP A 546 1.46 12.99 -0.61
CA ASP A 546 0.57 14.01 -0.06
C ASP A 546 -0.55 14.30 -1.07
N HIS A 547 -1.81 14.19 -0.63
CA HIS A 547 -2.94 14.25 -1.58
C HIS A 547 -3.03 15.58 -2.33
N ARG A 548 -2.63 16.71 -1.74
CA ARG A 548 -2.64 18.02 -2.43
C ARG A 548 -1.64 18.04 -3.58
N LEU A 549 -0.46 17.44 -3.37
CA LEU A 549 0.54 17.29 -4.42
C LEU A 549 0.05 16.34 -5.52
N VAL A 550 -0.54 15.20 -5.13
CA VAL A 550 -1.07 14.19 -6.06
C VAL A 550 -2.20 14.77 -6.91
N GLU A 551 -3.21 15.40 -6.29
CA GLU A 551 -4.34 16.04 -6.95
C GLU A 551 -3.86 17.10 -7.96
N TYR A 552 -2.93 17.93 -7.55
CA TYR A 552 -2.35 18.95 -8.43
C TYR A 552 -1.60 18.32 -9.60
N ALA A 553 -0.66 17.40 -9.34
CA ALA A 553 0.17 16.81 -10.36
C ALA A 553 -0.63 15.93 -11.34
N VAL A 554 -1.63 15.18 -10.87
CA VAL A 554 -2.52 14.38 -11.73
C VAL A 554 -3.38 15.29 -12.61
N GLY A 555 -3.79 16.45 -12.10
CA GLY A 555 -4.54 17.47 -12.85
C GLY A 555 -3.76 18.16 -13.97
N LEU A 556 -2.43 18.09 -13.97
CA LEU A 556 -1.61 18.73 -14.99
C LEU A 556 -1.62 17.97 -16.32
N PRO A 557 -1.75 18.64 -17.47
CA PRO A 557 -1.61 18.01 -18.78
C PRO A 557 -0.24 17.36 -19.00
N ALA A 558 -0.20 16.28 -19.76
CA ALA A 558 1.02 15.55 -20.11
C ALA A 558 2.15 16.49 -20.66
N ARG A 559 1.78 17.47 -21.49
CA ARG A 559 2.74 18.45 -22.06
C ARG A 559 3.46 19.30 -21.01
N ILE A 560 2.87 19.50 -19.83
CA ILE A 560 3.50 20.23 -18.72
C ILE A 560 4.40 19.27 -17.93
N LYS A 561 3.92 18.08 -17.59
CA LYS A 561 4.68 17.09 -16.83
C LYS A 561 5.92 16.62 -17.58
N LEU A 562 5.80 16.40 -18.89
CA LEU A 562 6.84 15.82 -19.76
C LEU A 562 7.64 16.85 -20.58
N ALA A 563 7.49 18.15 -20.30
CA ALA A 563 8.22 19.19 -21.03
C ALA A 563 9.74 19.13 -20.74
N GLY A 564 10.51 18.55 -21.65
CA GLY A 564 11.95 18.39 -21.56
C GLY A 564 12.44 16.95 -21.78
N ALA A 565 13.75 16.80 -21.98
CA ALA A 565 14.38 15.52 -22.24
C ALA A 565 14.79 14.76 -20.95
N THR A 566 14.83 15.45 -19.81
CA THR A 566 15.27 14.88 -18.54
C THR A 566 14.24 13.88 -17.96
N PRO A 567 14.66 12.94 -17.10
CA PRO A 567 13.73 12.17 -16.28
C PRO A 567 12.91 13.12 -15.39
N LYS A 568 11.58 12.87 -15.23
CA LYS A 568 10.69 13.67 -14.35
C LYS A 568 10.86 15.19 -14.54
N PRO A 569 10.64 15.74 -15.77
CA PRO A 569 11.02 17.11 -16.10
C PRO A 569 10.38 18.18 -15.20
N LEU A 570 9.15 17.95 -14.70
CA LEU A 570 8.47 18.85 -13.79
C LEU A 570 9.14 18.88 -12.41
N LEU A 571 9.48 17.73 -11.86
CA LEU A 571 10.16 17.60 -10.55
C LEU A 571 11.55 18.27 -10.60
N LEU A 572 12.32 17.98 -11.65
CA LEU A 572 13.64 18.58 -11.82
C LEU A 572 13.57 20.10 -12.08
N ALA A 573 12.54 20.59 -12.78
CA ALA A 573 12.35 22.02 -12.94
C ALA A 573 12.00 22.70 -11.59
N ALA A 574 11.26 22.01 -10.72
CA ALA A 574 10.91 22.50 -9.40
C ALA A 574 12.09 22.53 -8.41
N LEU A 575 13.02 21.56 -8.52
CA LEU A 575 14.09 21.35 -7.53
C LEU A 575 15.51 21.40 -8.13
N GLY A 576 15.68 21.76 -9.40
CA GLY A 576 16.98 21.69 -10.09
C GLY A 576 18.03 22.67 -9.55
N ASP A 577 17.64 23.65 -8.79
CA ASP A 577 18.55 24.57 -8.08
C ASP A 577 19.16 23.94 -6.81
N VAL A 578 18.51 22.95 -6.24
CA VAL A 578 18.98 22.26 -5.02
C VAL A 578 19.53 20.87 -5.28
N LEU A 579 19.06 20.19 -6.35
CA LEU A 579 19.51 18.83 -6.67
C LEU A 579 20.85 18.83 -7.45
N PRO A 580 21.86 18.07 -7.00
CA PRO A 580 23.09 17.90 -7.78
C PRO A 580 22.80 17.26 -9.15
N ARG A 581 23.45 17.77 -10.22
CA ARG A 581 23.24 17.24 -11.60
C ARG A 581 23.53 15.74 -11.70
N GLU A 582 24.47 15.26 -10.93
CA GLU A 582 24.87 13.86 -10.89
C GLU A 582 23.77 12.90 -10.43
N THR A 583 22.71 13.42 -9.79
CA THR A 583 21.56 12.60 -9.36
C THR A 583 20.66 12.20 -10.52
N TRP A 584 20.64 12.97 -11.61
CA TRP A 584 19.74 12.78 -12.74
C TRP A 584 20.42 12.74 -14.12
N ASP A 585 21.68 13.20 -14.22
CA ASP A 585 22.48 13.14 -15.45
C ASP A 585 23.18 11.78 -15.58
N ARG A 586 22.39 10.71 -15.47
CA ARG A 586 22.81 9.31 -15.55
C ARG A 586 21.65 8.41 -15.97
N PRO A 587 21.91 7.19 -16.46
CA PRO A 587 20.86 6.21 -16.66
C PRO A 587 20.07 5.96 -15.37
N LYS A 588 18.73 5.90 -15.49
CA LYS A 588 17.87 5.57 -14.35
C LYS A 588 18.18 4.15 -13.89
N MET A 589 18.56 4.00 -12.64
CA MET A 589 18.59 2.73 -11.92
C MET A 589 17.41 2.73 -10.94
N GLY A 590 16.66 1.64 -10.88
CA GLY A 590 15.68 1.42 -9.83
C GLY A 590 16.37 0.80 -8.62
N PHE A 591 15.83 1.04 -7.41
CA PHE A 591 16.29 0.30 -6.24
C PHE A 591 15.83 -1.16 -6.36
N THR A 592 16.67 -1.95 -7.01
CA THR A 592 16.41 -3.36 -7.31
C THR A 592 17.54 -4.20 -6.77
N LEU A 593 17.20 -5.21 -5.95
CA LEU A 593 18.16 -6.22 -5.52
C LEU A 593 18.71 -7.01 -6.73
N PRO A 594 19.92 -7.57 -6.65
CA PRO A 594 20.48 -8.44 -7.68
C PRO A 594 19.76 -9.79 -7.79
N PHE A 595 18.42 -9.77 -7.94
CA PHE A 595 17.59 -10.99 -7.97
C PHE A 595 18.03 -11.99 -9.02
N ALA A 596 18.26 -11.53 -10.26
CA ALA A 596 18.58 -12.46 -11.34
C ALA A 596 19.87 -13.28 -11.09
N PRO A 597 21.02 -12.69 -10.73
CA PRO A 597 22.21 -13.48 -10.41
C PRO A 597 22.02 -14.30 -9.12
N TRP A 598 21.33 -13.79 -8.10
CA TRP A 598 21.14 -14.50 -6.83
C TRP A 598 20.21 -15.71 -6.97
N LEU A 599 19.09 -15.57 -7.65
CA LEU A 599 18.17 -16.69 -7.90
C LEU A 599 18.82 -17.78 -8.77
N ARG A 600 19.66 -17.42 -9.76
CA ARG A 600 20.39 -18.42 -10.56
C ARG A 600 21.34 -19.28 -9.73
N ARG A 601 21.95 -18.73 -8.67
CA ARG A 601 22.84 -19.47 -7.76
C ARG A 601 22.11 -20.60 -7.01
N ARG A 602 20.80 -20.47 -6.80
CA ARG A 602 19.96 -21.48 -6.11
C ARG A 602 18.81 -21.98 -6.99
N ALA A 603 18.91 -21.87 -8.30
CA ALA A 603 17.84 -22.24 -9.21
C ALA A 603 17.31 -23.68 -8.99
N PRO A 604 18.15 -24.72 -8.82
CA PRO A 604 17.66 -26.07 -8.60
C PRO A 604 16.78 -26.21 -7.34
N GLU A 605 17.21 -25.58 -6.24
CA GLU A 605 16.48 -25.57 -4.96
C GLU A 605 15.14 -24.83 -5.07
N LEU A 606 15.16 -23.61 -5.61
CA LEU A 606 13.99 -22.77 -5.76
C LEU A 606 12.97 -23.35 -6.76
N ARG A 607 13.46 -23.97 -7.83
CA ARG A 607 12.64 -24.71 -8.78
C ARG A 607 11.91 -25.89 -8.11
N ALA A 608 12.62 -26.67 -7.28
CA ALA A 608 12.01 -27.76 -6.51
C ALA A 608 10.90 -27.21 -5.58
N GLN A 609 11.19 -26.14 -4.83
CA GLN A 609 10.21 -25.49 -3.96
C GLN A 609 8.97 -25.00 -4.71
N SER A 610 9.12 -24.49 -5.93
CA SER A 610 8.00 -24.06 -6.77
C SER A 610 7.05 -25.19 -7.17
N LEU A 611 7.47 -26.44 -7.02
CA LEU A 611 6.71 -27.64 -7.37
C LEU A 611 6.06 -28.32 -6.15
N GLU A 612 6.44 -27.94 -4.93
CA GLU A 612 5.98 -28.59 -3.69
C GLU A 612 4.51 -28.30 -3.38
N GLY A 613 3.98 -27.14 -3.75
CA GLY A 613 2.63 -26.72 -3.39
C GLY A 613 1.48 -27.37 -4.17
N GLY A 614 1.75 -28.12 -5.23
CA GLY A 614 0.74 -28.86 -6.02
C GLY A 614 -0.33 -28.03 -6.75
N CYS A 615 -0.44 -26.74 -6.47
CA CYS A 615 -1.46 -25.83 -7.02
C CYS A 615 -1.14 -25.36 -8.47
N LEU A 616 0.07 -25.63 -8.97
CA LEU A 616 0.52 -25.17 -10.28
C LEU A 616 0.88 -26.36 -11.19
N GLY A 617 0.58 -26.23 -12.49
CA GLY A 617 0.91 -27.22 -13.50
C GLY A 617 2.41 -27.43 -13.67
N ARG A 618 2.94 -28.61 -13.30
CA ARG A 618 4.38 -28.96 -13.30
C ARG A 618 5.09 -28.53 -14.59
N LYS A 619 4.56 -28.92 -15.76
CA LYS A 619 5.16 -28.58 -17.06
C LYS A 619 5.23 -27.08 -17.32
N ALA A 620 4.26 -26.30 -16.83
CA ALA A 620 4.26 -24.86 -16.98
C ALA A 620 5.31 -24.21 -16.05
N VAL A 621 5.43 -24.68 -14.81
CA VAL A 621 6.48 -24.27 -13.86
C VAL A 621 7.86 -24.54 -14.46
N GLU A 622 8.09 -25.74 -15.00
CA GLU A 622 9.37 -26.12 -15.64
C GLU A 622 9.72 -25.18 -16.80
N ARG A 623 8.76 -24.89 -17.70
CA ARG A 623 8.97 -23.93 -18.81
C ARG A 623 9.36 -22.52 -18.33
N VAL A 624 8.79 -22.05 -17.23
CA VAL A 624 9.15 -20.74 -16.66
C VAL A 624 10.59 -20.74 -16.16
N TRP A 625 10.99 -21.79 -15.41
CA TRP A 625 12.36 -21.92 -14.93
C TRP A 625 13.38 -22.06 -16.06
N ASP A 626 13.12 -22.92 -17.05
CA ASP A 626 13.97 -23.07 -18.24
C ASP A 626 14.13 -21.74 -19.01
N GLY A 627 13.04 -20.96 -19.10
CA GLY A 627 13.05 -19.64 -19.69
C GLY A 627 13.89 -18.63 -18.90
N PHE A 628 13.81 -18.65 -17.57
CA PHE A 628 14.61 -17.79 -16.69
C PHE A 628 16.11 -18.17 -16.73
N GLU A 629 16.45 -19.45 -16.60
CA GLU A 629 17.82 -19.93 -16.63
C GLU A 629 18.50 -19.60 -17.97
N ALA A 630 17.76 -19.71 -19.07
CA ALA A 630 18.21 -19.34 -20.42
C ALA A 630 18.23 -17.81 -20.66
N GLY A 631 17.87 -16.98 -19.70
CA GLY A 631 17.84 -15.52 -19.83
C GLY A 631 16.71 -14.97 -20.71
N ARG A 632 15.74 -15.80 -21.10
CA ARG A 632 14.59 -15.40 -21.93
C ARG A 632 13.46 -14.77 -21.13
N LEU A 633 13.32 -15.12 -19.84
CA LEU A 633 12.30 -14.58 -18.96
C LEU A 633 12.90 -13.76 -17.82
N HIS A 634 12.15 -12.73 -17.40
CA HIS A 634 12.53 -11.90 -16.27
C HIS A 634 12.47 -12.70 -14.96
N TRP A 635 13.38 -12.42 -14.03
CA TRP A 635 13.49 -13.10 -12.73
C TRP A 635 12.18 -13.11 -11.92
N SER A 636 11.38 -12.05 -12.03
CA SER A 636 10.13 -11.91 -11.27
C SER A 636 9.12 -13.03 -11.55
N ARG A 637 9.17 -13.64 -12.75
CA ARG A 637 8.31 -14.76 -13.09
C ARG A 637 8.70 -16.04 -12.33
N ALA A 638 9.98 -16.39 -12.31
CA ALA A 638 10.45 -17.53 -11.53
C ALA A 638 10.24 -17.31 -10.01
N TRP A 639 10.50 -16.08 -9.54
CA TRP A 639 10.28 -15.71 -8.15
C TRP A 639 8.80 -15.80 -7.73
N ALA A 640 7.86 -15.40 -8.57
CA ALA A 640 6.43 -15.51 -8.28
C ALA A 640 5.98 -16.95 -8.01
N LEU A 641 6.58 -17.93 -8.69
CA LEU A 641 6.27 -19.34 -8.42
C LEU A 641 6.76 -19.79 -7.04
N VAL A 642 7.93 -19.32 -6.62
CA VAL A 642 8.45 -19.55 -5.26
C VAL A 642 7.54 -18.89 -4.22
N VAL A 643 7.12 -17.63 -4.50
CA VAL A 643 6.21 -16.89 -3.60
C VAL A 643 4.92 -17.67 -3.39
N LEU A 644 4.26 -18.13 -4.45
CA LEU A 644 3.01 -18.90 -4.33
C LEU A 644 3.19 -20.18 -3.55
N ALA A 645 4.21 -20.98 -3.87
CA ALA A 645 4.46 -22.24 -3.18
C ALA A 645 4.73 -22.03 -1.68
N ARG A 646 5.51 -21.00 -1.35
CA ARG A 646 5.83 -20.69 0.06
C ARG A 646 4.65 -20.07 0.81
N PHE A 647 3.85 -19.26 0.16
CA PHE A 647 2.66 -18.66 0.75
C PHE A 647 1.62 -19.74 1.09
N ALA A 648 1.34 -20.66 0.15
CA ALA A 648 0.44 -21.79 0.38
C ALA A 648 0.94 -22.69 1.54
N ALA A 649 2.22 -23.09 1.53
CA ALA A 649 2.81 -23.90 2.61
C ALA A 649 2.84 -23.18 3.98
N GLY A 650 2.83 -21.87 4.00
CA GLY A 650 2.74 -21.05 5.22
C GLY A 650 1.33 -21.05 5.83
N ARG A 651 0.30 -21.06 5.01
CA ARG A 651 -1.12 -21.16 5.44
C ARG A 651 -1.40 -22.53 6.06
N ASP A 652 -0.98 -23.62 5.44
CA ASP A 652 -1.18 -24.99 5.95
C ASP A 652 -0.61 -25.17 7.37
N LYS A 653 0.55 -24.53 7.67
CA LYS A 653 1.17 -24.55 8.99
C LYS A 653 0.51 -23.65 10.03
N ALA A 654 -0.21 -22.63 9.59
CA ALA A 654 -0.93 -21.73 10.50
C ALA A 654 -2.30 -22.30 10.89
N ALA A 655 -2.86 -23.20 10.09
CA ALA A 655 -4.10 -23.93 10.32
C ALA A 655 -3.92 -25.18 11.20
N ALA A 656 -2.71 -25.75 11.26
CA ALA A 656 -2.33 -26.87 12.13
C ALA A 656 -1.80 -26.38 13.50
#